data_5dceb5efd822cc9c1301e30461a8d382
#
_entry.id   5dceb5efd822cc9c1301e30461a8d382
#
_cell.length_a   1.000
_cell.length_b   1.000
_cell.length_c   1.000
_cell.angle_alpha   90.00
_cell.angle_beta   90.00
_cell.angle_gamma   90.00
#
_symmetry.space_group_name_H-M   'P 1'
#
loop_
_entity.id
_entity.type
_entity.pdbx_description
1 polymer ?
#
loop_
_entity_poly.entity_id
_entity_poly.type
_entity_poly.pdbx_seq_one_letter_code
_entity_poly.pdbx_strand_id
1 'polypeptide(L)'
;MIKAVYGDYQPLAAPGAIIQGPHYRFTILTSRLIRAEYSPTGTFYDGQTQTVLNRDFPVPHYEIREREDLLEIITDHVLIQYDKQAFSREGLVFKLRGYFSIYHSDWHYGDPIQDLGGTAQTLDHANGAVPLERGLMSRFGFSVLDDSQSLQLTQDGWYQVKQGNSQDFYYFGYGHDYRACLADFYRLTGPQPLLPKYALGNWWSRFYRYSEATYRQLIERFEAEGLPFTVAVIDMDWHVVSVPPQYGSGWTGYTWNEELFPDPAGFMAWLHQHGLRITLNVHPADGVRPFESMYQQMAQELGLDWEGGEYVVFDPTSPRFLEAYFKHLHHPKEEQGVDFWWIDWQQGQTVKGVDPLWVLNHYHYHDIQARGPQGITFSRYAGPGSHRYPVGFSGDSHMTWESLDFQPYFTATASNIGYGWWSHDIGGHIFGYRDNELALRWYQLGVFSPIMRLHSSSSEFLGKEPWRYPEPYASSMKDYLRLRHRLLPYLYTMNYRAAYQAQPLIEPLYYQHPEEEAAYEIANQYYFGSQIMVMPLTQPRHKGSLCSRFDGWLPEGTWYDIQTGLRYSGGRSLSIYRPLERMGLFAKAGAILPLSGEDGTDNSLANPSVLAIKVFTGADGHFDLVEEAETATDTLAGTAFLTTGLTFVDGKVFKLEPQGTGLRTYELTFVGACLTDLELAGQGRLVDVSHNDQGDSLVRLEADGPVTLSFKQAPRDSQQVRLDVIFSYIEQAQMENQAKDQIWALVKKDMPLAYKMLELQGLGLDREVIEPVIELLVTEP
;
A
#
# COMPACT_ATOMS: atom_id res chain seq x y z
N MET A 1 29.53 -13.70 -6.79
CA MET A 1 29.20 -12.47 -6.04
C MET A 1 27.96 -11.86 -6.64
N ILE A 2 26.94 -11.65 -5.84
CA ILE A 2 25.68 -11.03 -6.27
C ILE A 2 26.01 -9.57 -6.59
N LYS A 3 26.04 -9.23 -7.89
CA LYS A 3 26.15 -7.83 -8.30
C LYS A 3 24.78 -7.20 -8.11
N ALA A 4 24.63 -6.41 -7.07
CA ALA A 4 23.46 -5.57 -6.95
C ALA A 4 23.44 -4.57 -8.13
N VAL A 5 22.41 -4.66 -8.97
CA VAL A 5 22.27 -3.76 -10.12
C VAL A 5 21.55 -2.52 -9.61
N TYR A 6 22.31 -1.45 -9.35
CA TYR A 6 21.74 -0.18 -8.86
C TYR A 6 21.13 0.70 -9.97
N GLY A 7 20.89 0.15 -11.14
CA GLY A 7 20.39 0.92 -12.28
C GLY A 7 21.35 2.02 -12.74
N ASP A 8 20.84 2.95 -13.54
CA ASP A 8 21.62 4.10 -14.07
C ASP A 8 21.71 5.28 -13.08
N TYR A 9 21.66 5.01 -11.75
CA TYR A 9 21.73 6.06 -10.74
C TYR A 9 23.11 6.65 -10.63
N GLN A 10 23.16 7.99 -10.56
CA GLN A 10 24.41 8.77 -10.46
C GLN A 10 24.58 9.26 -9.01
N PRO A 11 25.54 8.67 -8.26
CA PRO A 11 25.76 9.09 -6.88
C PRO A 11 26.44 10.46 -6.76
N LEU A 12 27.05 10.96 -7.83
CA LEU A 12 27.71 12.26 -7.86
C LEU A 12 26.71 13.36 -8.20
N ALA A 13 26.72 14.44 -7.42
CA ALA A 13 26.00 15.65 -7.77
C ALA A 13 26.76 16.46 -8.83
N ALA A 14 26.03 17.28 -9.59
CA ALA A 14 26.64 18.22 -10.53
C ALA A 14 27.60 19.16 -9.79
N PRO A 15 28.83 19.46 -10.34
CA PRO A 15 29.79 20.31 -9.66
C PRO A 15 29.28 21.70 -9.28
N GLY A 16 28.36 22.26 -10.09
CA GLY A 16 27.73 23.55 -9.80
C GLY A 16 26.72 23.53 -8.65
N ALA A 17 26.37 22.36 -8.10
CA ALA A 17 25.53 22.24 -6.91
C ALA A 17 26.31 22.19 -5.60
N ILE A 18 27.67 22.09 -5.65
CA ILE A 18 28.52 21.80 -4.51
C ILE A 18 29.18 23.08 -3.99
N ILE A 19 29.01 23.34 -2.71
CA ILE A 19 29.67 24.42 -1.96
C ILE A 19 30.50 23.75 -0.87
N GLN A 20 31.82 23.81 -0.95
CA GLN A 20 32.71 23.05 -0.07
C GLN A 20 33.79 23.96 0.58
N GLY A 21 33.95 23.81 1.88
CA GLY A 21 35.05 24.28 2.67
C GLY A 21 35.98 23.16 3.15
N PRO A 22 36.95 23.46 4.05
CA PRO A 22 37.92 22.46 4.52
C PRO A 22 37.24 21.24 5.23
N HIS A 23 36.17 21.49 5.99
CA HIS A 23 35.51 20.48 6.84
C HIS A 23 34.02 20.34 6.63
N TYR A 24 33.44 21.15 5.73
CA TYR A 24 32.02 21.13 5.44
C TYR A 24 31.73 21.07 3.95
N ARG A 25 30.60 20.56 3.61
CA ARG A 25 30.05 20.56 2.24
C ARG A 25 28.55 20.68 2.26
N PHE A 26 28.03 21.61 1.44
CA PHE A 26 26.61 21.68 1.12
C PHE A 26 26.42 21.32 -0.34
N THR A 27 25.44 20.47 -0.63
CA THR A 27 25.04 20.11 -2.01
C THR A 27 23.59 20.52 -2.22
N ILE A 28 23.38 21.47 -3.11
CA ILE A 28 22.06 22.03 -3.41
C ILE A 28 21.43 21.20 -4.54
N LEU A 29 20.69 20.15 -4.16
CA LEU A 29 20.09 19.22 -5.10
C LEU A 29 18.86 19.83 -5.80
N THR A 30 17.98 20.47 -5.03
CA THR A 30 16.91 21.34 -5.55
C THR A 30 16.86 22.61 -4.72
N SER A 31 15.97 23.55 -5.04
CA SER A 31 15.76 24.74 -4.19
C SER A 31 15.17 24.39 -2.81
N ARG A 32 14.79 23.12 -2.58
CA ARG A 32 14.12 22.59 -1.37
C ARG A 32 14.83 21.40 -0.73
N LEU A 33 15.66 20.67 -1.48
CA LEU A 33 16.41 19.50 -1.03
C LEU A 33 17.90 19.81 -0.99
N ILE A 34 18.48 19.81 0.21
CA ILE A 34 19.86 20.16 0.44
C ILE A 34 20.56 19.07 1.26
N ARG A 35 21.69 18.55 0.79
CA ARG A 35 22.60 17.73 1.59
C ARG A 35 23.55 18.62 2.36
N ALA A 36 23.76 18.34 3.64
CA ALA A 36 24.75 19.00 4.49
C ALA A 36 25.68 17.95 5.10
N GLU A 37 26.96 18.17 4.99
CA GLU A 37 28.01 17.28 5.46
C GLU A 37 29.02 18.03 6.30
N TYR A 38 29.46 17.42 7.41
CA TYR A 38 30.62 17.85 8.17
C TYR A 38 31.58 16.68 8.39
N SER A 39 32.87 16.90 8.09
CA SER A 39 33.93 15.91 8.27
C SER A 39 35.12 16.52 9.01
N PRO A 40 35.46 16.01 10.21
CA PRO A 40 36.64 16.47 10.93
C PRO A 40 37.95 16.31 10.13
N THR A 41 37.97 15.33 9.20
CA THR A 41 39.13 15.04 8.35
C THR A 41 39.11 15.77 6.99
N GLY A 42 37.97 16.41 6.66
CA GLY A 42 37.76 17.04 5.35
C GLY A 42 37.53 16.03 4.21
N THR A 43 37.24 14.77 4.54
CA THR A 43 36.95 13.71 3.56
C THR A 43 35.43 13.49 3.44
N PHE A 44 34.92 13.55 2.23
CA PHE A 44 33.48 13.38 1.93
C PHE A 44 33.25 12.16 1.06
N TYR A 45 32.14 11.49 1.27
CA TYR A 45 31.78 10.28 0.50
C TYR A 45 30.82 10.62 -0.63
N ASP A 46 31.21 10.29 -1.85
CA ASP A 46 30.43 10.55 -3.07
C ASP A 46 29.79 9.30 -3.70
N GLY A 47 29.95 8.15 -3.06
CA GLY A 47 29.30 6.90 -3.50
C GLY A 47 27.85 6.79 -3.05
N GLN A 48 27.22 5.69 -3.45
CA GLN A 48 25.89 5.31 -3.00
C GLN A 48 25.92 4.84 -1.55
N THR A 49 24.81 5.07 -0.84
CA THR A 49 24.63 4.56 0.53
C THR A 49 23.43 3.60 0.59
N GLN A 50 23.27 2.96 1.74
CA GLN A 50 22.08 2.17 2.06
C GLN A 50 20.78 2.92 1.73
N THR A 51 20.73 4.22 1.96
CA THR A 51 19.54 5.05 1.76
C THR A 51 19.54 5.75 0.41
N VAL A 52 20.66 6.38 0.03
CA VAL A 52 20.74 7.30 -1.10
C VAL A 52 21.51 6.70 -2.27
N LEU A 53 20.85 6.62 -3.42
CA LEU A 53 21.44 6.07 -4.65
C LEU A 53 21.82 7.14 -5.68
N ASN A 54 21.06 8.24 -5.74
CA ASN A 54 21.15 9.20 -6.83
C ASN A 54 21.26 10.64 -6.32
N ARG A 55 22.24 11.40 -6.84
CA ARG A 55 22.39 12.83 -6.57
C ARG A 55 22.46 13.66 -7.85
N ASP A 56 22.10 13.05 -8.99
CA ASP A 56 21.99 13.76 -10.27
C ASP A 56 20.67 14.52 -10.34
N PHE A 57 20.74 15.79 -9.93
CA PHE A 57 19.63 16.74 -10.00
C PHE A 57 20.07 17.96 -10.83
N PRO A 58 19.16 18.62 -11.54
CA PRO A 58 19.42 19.89 -12.19
C PRO A 58 19.82 20.93 -11.14
N VAL A 59 20.92 21.62 -11.39
CA VAL A 59 21.40 22.65 -10.46
C VAL A 59 20.36 23.77 -10.36
N PRO A 60 19.78 24.05 -9.18
CA PRO A 60 18.83 25.13 -9.04
C PRO A 60 19.55 26.49 -8.99
N HIS A 61 18.79 27.56 -9.14
CA HIS A 61 19.31 28.89 -8.85
C HIS A 61 19.53 29.04 -7.35
N TYR A 62 20.70 29.58 -6.95
CA TYR A 62 21.00 29.95 -5.57
C TYR A 62 22.06 31.07 -5.51
N GLU A 63 22.05 31.81 -4.42
CA GLU A 63 23.04 32.85 -4.10
C GLU A 63 23.89 32.43 -2.91
N ILE A 64 25.18 32.82 -2.93
CA ILE A 64 26.08 32.65 -1.81
C ILE A 64 26.50 34.04 -1.30
N ARG A 65 26.37 34.23 0.01
CA ARG A 65 26.93 35.40 0.70
C ARG A 65 27.89 34.90 1.76
N GLU A 66 29.15 35.22 1.59
CA GLU A 66 30.22 34.70 2.44
C GLU A 66 30.96 35.81 3.17
N ARG A 67 31.15 35.62 4.47
CA ARG A 67 31.98 36.42 5.37
C ARG A 67 32.98 35.49 6.05
N GLU A 68 33.89 36.05 6.85
CA GLU A 68 34.90 35.27 7.56
C GLU A 68 34.28 34.20 8.46
N ASP A 69 33.25 34.56 9.20
CA ASP A 69 32.56 33.77 10.23
C ASP A 69 31.13 33.29 9.83
N LEU A 70 30.69 33.60 8.61
CA LEU A 70 29.32 33.28 8.18
C LEU A 70 29.26 32.91 6.70
N LEU A 71 28.63 31.77 6.41
CA LEU A 71 28.20 31.37 5.09
C LEU A 71 26.69 31.39 5.02
N GLU A 72 26.11 32.18 4.11
CA GLU A 72 24.70 32.14 3.78
C GLU A 72 24.52 31.56 2.39
N ILE A 73 23.63 30.54 2.27
CA ILE A 73 23.23 29.96 1.00
C ILE A 73 21.74 30.21 0.87
N ILE A 74 21.33 30.84 -0.23
CA ILE A 74 19.95 31.33 -0.43
C ILE A 74 19.42 30.72 -1.71
N THR A 75 18.48 29.80 -1.58
CA THR A 75 17.67 29.28 -2.71
C THR A 75 16.33 30.03 -2.77
N ASP A 76 15.49 29.68 -3.73
CA ASP A 76 14.12 30.26 -3.79
C ASP A 76 13.28 29.90 -2.56
N HIS A 77 13.55 28.76 -1.90
CA HIS A 77 12.71 28.21 -0.82
C HIS A 77 13.41 28.07 0.53
N VAL A 78 14.73 28.07 0.58
CA VAL A 78 15.50 27.85 1.82
C VAL A 78 16.62 28.88 1.95
N LEU A 79 16.83 29.40 3.16
CA LEU A 79 18.01 30.14 3.58
C LEU A 79 18.78 29.26 4.57
N ILE A 80 20.05 29.01 4.30
CA ILE A 80 20.96 28.33 5.22
C ILE A 80 21.92 29.40 5.79
N GLN A 81 22.11 29.40 7.12
CA GLN A 81 23.09 30.21 7.84
C GLN A 81 24.04 29.28 8.60
N TYR A 82 25.34 29.42 8.34
CA TYR A 82 26.32 28.52 8.88
C TYR A 82 27.62 29.25 9.28
N ASP A 83 28.11 28.95 10.50
CA ASP A 83 29.28 29.58 11.10
C ASP A 83 30.63 28.99 10.67
N LYS A 84 30.64 28.02 9.76
CA LYS A 84 31.83 27.31 9.22
C LYS A 84 32.58 26.46 10.25
N GLN A 85 31.96 26.17 11.40
CA GLN A 85 32.51 25.31 12.44
C GLN A 85 31.86 23.91 12.42
N ALA A 86 32.18 23.06 13.40
CA ALA A 86 31.44 21.80 13.56
C ALA A 86 29.95 22.08 13.74
N PHE A 87 29.09 21.25 13.10
CA PHE A 87 27.67 21.48 13.17
C PHE A 87 27.17 21.54 14.60
N SER A 88 26.51 22.62 14.95
CA SER A 88 25.95 22.88 16.26
C SER A 88 24.62 23.61 16.12
N ARG A 89 23.84 23.62 17.20
CA ARG A 89 22.51 24.23 17.22
C ARG A 89 22.56 25.74 16.90
N GLU A 90 23.58 26.42 17.39
CA GLU A 90 23.75 27.86 17.18
C GLU A 90 24.45 28.15 15.84
N GLY A 91 25.28 27.21 15.35
CA GLY A 91 26.15 27.41 14.18
C GLY A 91 25.50 27.03 12.85
N LEU A 92 24.46 26.20 12.82
CA LEU A 92 23.81 25.79 11.58
C LEU A 92 22.29 25.88 11.68
N VAL A 93 21.71 26.74 10.84
CA VAL A 93 20.27 26.99 10.80
C VAL A 93 19.77 26.93 9.37
N PHE A 94 18.67 26.23 9.17
CA PHE A 94 17.88 26.20 7.92
C PHE A 94 16.57 26.94 8.15
N LYS A 95 16.22 27.85 7.26
CA LYS A 95 14.99 28.65 7.33
C LYS A 95 14.20 28.50 6.05
N LEU A 96 12.93 28.09 6.17
CA LEU A 96 12.03 28.13 5.03
C LEU A 96 11.75 29.57 4.62
N ARG A 97 11.76 29.85 3.33
CA ARG A 97 11.41 31.13 2.76
C ARG A 97 9.97 31.12 2.28
N GLY A 98 9.24 32.17 2.58
CA GLY A 98 7.82 32.34 2.30
C GLY A 98 6.98 32.48 3.58
N TYR A 99 5.68 32.54 3.43
CA TYR A 99 4.73 32.72 4.55
C TYR A 99 4.29 31.39 5.16
N PHE A 100 5.25 30.52 5.44
CA PHE A 100 4.89 29.17 5.83
C PHE A 100 4.47 29.10 7.32
N SER A 101 5.34 29.51 8.22
CA SER A 101 5.05 29.66 9.64
C SER A 101 6.13 30.53 10.29
N ILE A 102 5.74 31.57 11.00
CA ILE A 102 6.68 32.46 11.67
C ILE A 102 7.28 31.85 12.96
N TYR A 103 6.65 30.82 13.51
CA TYR A 103 7.09 30.21 14.76
C TYR A 103 7.92 28.96 14.60
N HIS A 104 7.76 28.22 13.47
CA HIS A 104 8.32 26.90 13.27
C HIS A 104 8.96 26.68 11.89
N SER A 105 9.28 27.76 11.19
CA SER A 105 9.92 27.70 9.85
C SER A 105 11.44 27.57 9.90
N ASP A 106 12.05 27.72 11.07
CA ASP A 106 13.49 27.63 11.29
C ASP A 106 13.82 26.31 11.98
N TRP A 107 14.78 25.59 11.43
CA TRP A 107 15.36 24.40 12.05
C TRP A 107 16.81 24.66 12.40
N HIS A 108 17.15 24.52 13.68
CA HIS A 108 18.53 24.52 14.16
C HIS A 108 19.03 23.10 14.23
N TYR A 109 20.28 22.89 13.84
CA TYR A 109 20.89 21.57 13.85
C TYR A 109 20.73 20.88 15.21
N GLY A 110 20.19 19.65 15.18
CA GLY A 110 19.92 18.87 16.38
C GLY A 110 18.58 19.14 17.08
N ASP A 111 17.81 20.14 16.64
CA ASP A 111 16.45 20.32 17.15
C ASP A 111 15.56 19.15 16.71
N PRO A 112 14.63 18.70 17.57
CA PRO A 112 13.74 17.62 17.23
C PRO A 112 12.82 18.01 16.06
N ILE A 113 12.60 17.07 15.15
CA ILE A 113 11.64 17.21 14.05
C ILE A 113 10.27 16.72 14.52
N GLN A 114 9.24 17.54 14.31
CA GLN A 114 7.85 17.16 14.50
C GLN A 114 7.26 16.79 13.15
N ASP A 115 7.25 15.49 12.85
CA ASP A 115 6.70 14.94 11.61
C ASP A 115 5.31 14.31 11.83
N LEU A 116 4.68 13.91 10.71
CA LEU A 116 3.36 13.29 10.69
C LEU A 116 3.42 11.76 10.84
N GLY A 117 4.57 11.22 11.27
CA GLY A 117 4.82 9.79 11.38
C GLY A 117 5.22 9.15 10.04
N GLY A 118 5.91 8.05 10.12
CA GLY A 118 6.27 7.18 9.01
C GLY A 118 5.64 5.80 9.20
N THR A 119 6.49 4.79 9.45
CA THR A 119 6.06 3.41 9.69
C THR A 119 6.81 2.82 10.89
N ALA A 120 6.68 1.53 11.12
CA ALA A 120 7.43 0.80 12.13
C ALA A 120 7.93 -0.53 11.57
N GLN A 121 9.05 -1.02 12.09
CA GLN A 121 9.60 -2.31 11.70
C GLN A 121 8.65 -3.46 12.02
N THR A 122 7.95 -3.40 13.16
CA THR A 122 7.14 -4.50 13.66
C THR A 122 5.95 -4.03 14.48
N LEU A 123 4.86 -4.77 14.36
CA LEU A 123 3.69 -4.76 15.26
C LEU A 123 3.63 -6.02 16.13
N ASP A 124 4.72 -6.80 16.20
CA ASP A 124 4.77 -8.02 17.02
C ASP A 124 4.32 -7.72 18.45
N HIS A 125 3.36 -8.51 18.92
CA HIS A 125 2.74 -8.37 20.24
C HIS A 125 2.01 -7.04 20.51
N ALA A 126 1.81 -6.19 19.48
CA ALA A 126 1.06 -4.95 19.63
C ALA A 126 -0.43 -5.22 19.72
N ASN A 127 -1.07 -4.59 20.69
CA ASN A 127 -2.53 -4.49 20.79
C ASN A 127 -2.93 -3.01 20.60
N GLY A 128 -3.17 -2.64 19.35
CA GLY A 128 -3.42 -1.26 18.95
C GLY A 128 -2.17 -0.51 18.53
N ALA A 129 -2.09 0.78 18.86
CA ALA A 129 -1.07 1.68 18.36
C ALA A 129 0.33 1.42 18.95
N VAL A 130 1.33 1.61 18.09
CA VAL A 130 2.76 1.63 18.45
C VAL A 130 3.38 2.98 18.08
N PRO A 131 4.50 3.38 18.70
CA PRO A 131 5.28 4.52 18.23
C PRO A 131 5.77 4.28 16.79
N LEU A 132 5.64 5.29 15.94
CA LEU A 132 6.13 5.24 14.58
C LEU A 132 7.54 5.83 14.47
N GLU A 133 8.34 5.29 13.57
CA GLU A 133 9.56 5.92 13.10
C GLU A 133 9.21 7.18 12.28
N ARG A 134 10.20 8.02 12.04
CA ARG A 134 10.01 9.31 11.37
C ARG A 134 9.57 9.15 9.91
N GLY A 135 8.66 10.04 9.50
CA GLY A 135 8.35 10.31 8.11
C GLY A 135 9.03 11.59 7.61
N LEU A 136 8.85 11.89 6.33
CA LEU A 136 9.36 13.11 5.70
C LEU A 136 8.36 14.26 5.70
N MET A 137 7.11 14.01 6.06
CA MET A 137 6.03 14.99 6.00
C MET A 137 5.88 15.68 7.36
N SER A 138 5.74 16.99 7.36
CA SER A 138 5.59 17.81 8.58
C SER A 138 4.73 19.02 8.31
N ARG A 139 3.87 19.38 9.27
CA ARG A 139 3.11 20.64 9.24
C ARG A 139 4.01 21.88 9.37
N PHE A 140 5.23 21.70 9.88
CA PHE A 140 6.22 22.80 9.92
C PHE A 140 6.96 22.99 8.60
N GLY A 141 6.70 22.12 7.61
CA GLY A 141 7.14 22.21 6.24
C GLY A 141 8.55 21.75 5.97
N PHE A 142 9.21 21.15 6.94
CA PHE A 142 10.53 20.60 6.76
C PHE A 142 10.72 19.27 7.50
N SER A 143 11.67 18.49 7.02
CA SER A 143 12.14 17.26 7.66
C SER A 143 13.62 17.05 7.37
N VAL A 144 14.23 16.10 8.08
CA VAL A 144 15.64 15.74 7.93
C VAL A 144 15.80 14.24 7.85
N LEU A 145 16.49 13.78 6.83
CA LEU A 145 16.91 12.40 6.64
C LEU A 145 18.39 12.28 7.00
N ASP A 146 18.71 11.56 8.07
CA ASP A 146 20.08 11.32 8.52
C ASP A 146 20.69 10.11 7.79
N ASP A 147 21.76 10.33 7.06
CA ASP A 147 22.52 9.31 6.32
C ASP A 147 23.91 9.06 6.95
N SER A 148 24.16 9.63 8.14
CA SER A 148 25.47 9.60 8.79
C SER A 148 25.96 8.19 9.12
N GLN A 149 25.04 7.29 9.44
CA GLN A 149 25.33 5.90 9.82
C GLN A 149 24.99 4.88 8.74
N SER A 150 24.48 5.31 7.59
CA SER A 150 24.14 4.41 6.48
C SER A 150 25.36 3.68 5.94
N LEU A 151 25.17 2.41 5.61
CA LEU A 151 26.21 1.61 4.95
C LEU A 151 26.58 2.23 3.61
N GLN A 152 27.88 2.23 3.30
CA GLN A 152 28.41 2.69 2.01
C GLN A 152 28.41 1.52 1.03
N LEU A 153 27.82 1.70 -0.14
CA LEU A 153 27.75 0.68 -1.17
C LEU A 153 29.00 0.77 -2.05
N THR A 154 29.62 -0.38 -2.32
CA THR A 154 30.85 -0.46 -3.08
C THR A 154 30.60 -0.86 -4.55
N GLN A 155 31.50 -0.53 -5.45
CA GLN A 155 31.34 -0.77 -6.91
C GLN A 155 31.24 -2.26 -7.28
N ASP A 156 31.74 -3.15 -6.43
CA ASP A 156 31.66 -4.59 -6.60
C ASP A 156 30.33 -5.19 -6.13
N GLY A 157 29.38 -4.34 -5.68
CA GLY A 157 28.06 -4.77 -5.23
C GLY A 157 28.01 -5.20 -3.76
N TRP A 158 29.06 -4.85 -2.99
CA TRP A 158 29.11 -5.10 -1.56
C TRP A 158 28.81 -3.81 -0.76
N TYR A 159 28.95 -3.87 0.53
CA TYR A 159 28.79 -2.73 1.44
C TYR A 159 29.93 -2.66 2.46
N GLN A 160 30.13 -1.50 3.03
CA GLN A 160 31.04 -1.28 4.14
C GLN A 160 30.44 -0.34 5.17
N VAL A 161 30.81 -0.55 6.44
CA VAL A 161 30.40 0.34 7.53
C VAL A 161 31.19 1.64 7.42
N LYS A 162 30.49 2.77 7.47
CA LYS A 162 31.09 4.11 7.45
C LYS A 162 32.03 4.28 8.65
N GLN A 163 33.24 4.74 8.40
CA GLN A 163 34.26 4.98 9.43
C GLN A 163 34.28 6.44 9.86
N GLY A 164 34.55 6.67 11.15
CA GLY A 164 34.70 8.03 11.71
C GLY A 164 33.36 8.65 12.15
N ASN A 165 33.44 9.94 12.53
CA ASN A 165 32.34 10.72 13.09
C ASN A 165 31.87 11.82 12.13
N SER A 166 31.84 11.54 10.82
CA SER A 166 31.29 12.47 9.83
C SER A 166 29.77 12.55 9.95
N GLN A 167 29.25 13.75 9.83
CA GLN A 167 27.81 14.02 9.77
C GLN A 167 27.40 14.18 8.31
N ASP A 168 26.25 13.60 7.95
CA ASP A 168 25.75 13.59 6.58
C ASP A 168 24.21 13.47 6.64
N PHE A 169 23.52 14.52 6.25
CA PHE A 169 22.06 14.52 6.27
C PHE A 169 21.47 15.32 5.10
N TYR A 170 20.21 15.04 4.81
CA TYR A 170 19.43 15.72 3.79
C TYR A 170 18.30 16.50 4.45
N TYR A 171 18.27 17.80 4.20
CA TYR A 171 17.18 18.68 4.63
C TYR A 171 16.13 18.77 3.51
N PHE A 172 14.88 18.49 3.85
CA PHE A 172 13.72 18.55 2.98
C PHE A 172 12.86 19.74 3.38
N GLY A 173 12.92 20.84 2.63
CA GLY A 173 12.18 22.08 2.90
C GLY A 173 11.05 22.31 1.90
N TYR A 174 10.05 21.42 1.89
CA TYR A 174 8.98 21.40 0.86
C TYR A 174 7.72 22.16 1.25
N GLY A 175 7.68 22.75 2.45
CA GLY A 175 6.42 23.32 2.94
C GLY A 175 5.35 22.25 3.05
N HIS A 176 4.17 22.53 2.53
CA HIS A 176 3.06 21.57 2.44
C HIS A 176 2.95 20.87 1.08
N ASP A 177 3.95 20.99 0.22
CA ASP A 177 3.98 20.26 -1.06
C ASP A 177 4.50 18.82 -0.85
N TYR A 178 3.69 18.02 -0.16
CA TYR A 178 4.05 16.66 0.26
C TYR A 178 4.33 15.72 -0.92
N ARG A 179 3.60 15.87 -2.02
CA ARG A 179 3.83 15.07 -3.22
C ARG A 179 5.17 15.37 -3.89
N ALA A 180 5.55 16.64 -3.98
CA ALA A 180 6.88 17.01 -4.49
C ALA A 180 8.00 16.52 -3.57
N CYS A 181 7.79 16.57 -2.24
CA CYS A 181 8.71 16.00 -1.26
C CYS A 181 8.94 14.50 -1.52
N LEU A 182 7.88 13.74 -1.69
CA LEU A 182 7.95 12.30 -1.95
C LEU A 182 8.58 12.01 -3.32
N ALA A 183 8.28 12.80 -4.35
CA ALA A 183 8.86 12.62 -5.68
C ALA A 183 10.38 12.81 -5.66
N ASP A 184 10.88 13.86 -5.00
CA ASP A 184 12.33 14.09 -4.87
C ASP A 184 12.99 13.08 -3.92
N PHE A 185 12.27 12.57 -2.91
CA PHE A 185 12.74 11.44 -2.10
C PHE A 185 12.96 10.18 -2.95
N TYR A 186 12.01 9.81 -3.79
CA TYR A 186 12.18 8.67 -4.70
C TYR A 186 13.27 8.91 -5.75
N ARG A 187 13.43 10.15 -6.24
CA ARG A 187 14.54 10.47 -7.12
C ARG A 187 15.90 10.34 -6.42
N LEU A 188 15.98 10.69 -5.16
CA LEU A 188 17.20 10.59 -4.33
C LEU A 188 17.52 9.13 -3.98
N THR A 189 16.51 8.37 -3.58
CA THR A 189 16.69 7.04 -2.99
C THR A 189 16.42 5.88 -3.94
N GLY A 190 15.93 6.15 -5.15
CA GLY A 190 15.37 5.18 -6.09
C GLY A 190 13.84 5.07 -5.97
N PRO A 191 13.11 4.84 -7.06
CA PRO A 191 11.66 4.70 -7.05
C PRO A 191 11.20 3.39 -6.40
N GLN A 192 9.91 3.30 -6.13
CA GLN A 192 9.26 2.02 -5.88
C GLN A 192 9.33 1.17 -7.16
N PRO A 193 9.70 -0.13 -7.07
CA PRO A 193 9.61 -1.01 -8.23
C PRO A 193 8.16 -1.22 -8.67
N LEU A 194 7.95 -1.47 -9.97
CA LEU A 194 6.67 -1.98 -10.45
C LEU A 194 6.45 -3.40 -9.92
N LEU A 195 5.38 -3.61 -9.17
CA LEU A 195 5.05 -4.95 -8.69
C LEU A 195 4.54 -5.83 -9.84
N PRO A 196 4.87 -7.11 -9.84
CA PRO A 196 4.20 -8.07 -10.70
C PRO A 196 2.71 -8.17 -10.35
N LYS A 197 1.87 -8.36 -11.35
CA LYS A 197 0.40 -8.29 -11.22
C LYS A 197 -0.15 -9.27 -10.17
N TYR A 198 0.50 -10.43 -9.98
CA TYR A 198 0.08 -11.41 -8.98
C TYR A 198 0.14 -10.88 -7.54
N ALA A 199 1.04 -9.93 -7.26
CA ALA A 199 1.15 -9.34 -5.93
C ALA A 199 -0.08 -8.52 -5.51
N LEU A 200 -0.88 -8.05 -6.48
CA LEU A 200 -2.04 -7.18 -6.27
C LEU A 200 -3.33 -7.94 -5.96
N GLY A 201 -3.40 -9.24 -6.24
CA GLY A 201 -4.53 -10.11 -5.93
C GLY A 201 -4.60 -10.51 -4.44
N ASN A 202 -5.39 -11.53 -4.14
CA ASN A 202 -5.49 -12.04 -2.78
C ASN A 202 -4.35 -13.05 -2.50
N TRP A 203 -3.81 -12.97 -1.29
CA TRP A 203 -2.81 -13.91 -0.79
C TRP A 203 -3.42 -14.77 0.31
N TRP A 204 -3.22 -16.08 0.23
CA TRP A 204 -3.49 -16.98 1.34
C TRP A 204 -2.23 -17.20 2.14
N SER A 205 -2.29 -16.93 3.44
CA SER A 205 -1.20 -17.14 4.40
C SER A 205 -1.76 -17.61 5.74
N ARG A 206 -1.10 -18.59 6.34
CA ARG A 206 -1.40 -19.05 7.70
C ARG A 206 -0.21 -19.77 8.28
N PHE A 207 0.20 -19.39 9.48
CA PHE A 207 1.09 -20.21 10.29
C PHE A 207 0.31 -21.44 10.77
N TYR A 208 0.35 -22.51 10.00
CA TYR A 208 -0.41 -23.74 10.23
C TYR A 208 0.32 -24.93 9.62
N ARG A 209 0.33 -26.04 10.32
CA ARG A 209 1.01 -27.25 9.88
C ARG A 209 0.27 -27.93 8.72
N TYR A 210 0.30 -27.32 7.56
CA TYR A 210 -0.21 -27.93 6.35
C TYR A 210 0.68 -29.07 5.87
N SER A 211 0.06 -30.08 5.28
CA SER A 211 0.71 -31.01 4.35
C SER A 211 0.40 -30.62 2.91
N GLU A 212 1.15 -31.12 1.95
CA GLU A 212 0.82 -31.01 0.53
C GLU A 212 -0.64 -31.37 0.27
N ALA A 213 -1.11 -32.49 0.79
CA ALA A 213 -2.49 -32.97 0.59
C ALA A 213 -3.51 -32.00 1.17
N THR A 214 -3.32 -31.49 2.40
CA THR A 214 -4.28 -30.56 3.02
C THR A 214 -4.26 -29.18 2.38
N TYR A 215 -3.11 -28.74 1.87
CA TYR A 215 -3.01 -27.48 1.16
C TYR A 215 -3.69 -27.54 -0.21
N ARG A 216 -3.53 -28.67 -0.95
CA ARG A 216 -4.28 -28.93 -2.19
C ARG A 216 -5.79 -28.88 -1.96
N GLN A 217 -6.30 -29.58 -0.95
CA GLN A 217 -7.71 -29.55 -0.59
C GLN A 217 -8.22 -28.14 -0.27
N LEU A 218 -7.38 -27.31 0.37
CA LEU A 218 -7.72 -25.92 0.68
C LEU A 218 -7.88 -25.10 -0.61
N ILE A 219 -6.92 -25.19 -1.54
CA ILE A 219 -6.97 -24.46 -2.81
C ILE A 219 -8.14 -24.93 -3.68
N GLU A 220 -8.34 -26.25 -3.83
CA GLU A 220 -9.47 -26.81 -4.53
C GLU A 220 -10.82 -26.33 -3.96
N ARG A 221 -10.90 -26.16 -2.64
CA ARG A 221 -12.10 -25.62 -2.01
C ARG A 221 -12.30 -24.14 -2.28
N PHE A 222 -11.24 -23.32 -2.26
CA PHE A 222 -11.35 -21.92 -2.66
C PHE A 222 -11.88 -21.80 -4.10
N GLU A 223 -11.34 -22.58 -5.02
CA GLU A 223 -11.80 -22.61 -6.42
C GLU A 223 -13.25 -23.08 -6.56
N ALA A 224 -13.64 -24.14 -5.86
CA ALA A 224 -15.00 -24.64 -5.89
C ALA A 224 -16.03 -23.62 -5.34
N GLU A 225 -15.62 -22.74 -4.45
CA GLU A 225 -16.44 -21.64 -3.93
C GLU A 225 -16.30 -20.34 -4.74
N GLY A 226 -15.52 -20.34 -5.83
CA GLY A 226 -15.25 -19.17 -6.67
C GLY A 226 -14.57 -18.04 -5.88
N LEU A 227 -13.52 -18.40 -5.13
CA LEU A 227 -12.74 -17.45 -4.32
C LEU A 227 -11.32 -17.39 -4.87
N PRO A 228 -10.94 -16.26 -5.49
CA PRO A 228 -9.66 -16.15 -6.17
C PRO A 228 -8.50 -15.87 -5.22
N PHE A 229 -7.35 -16.49 -5.50
CA PHE A 229 -6.06 -16.20 -4.87
C PHE A 229 -4.97 -16.21 -5.92
N THR A 230 -3.91 -15.43 -5.70
CA THR A 230 -2.78 -15.32 -6.63
C THR A 230 -1.45 -15.71 -5.99
N VAL A 231 -1.41 -15.77 -4.66
CA VAL A 231 -0.21 -16.15 -3.91
C VAL A 231 -0.56 -17.17 -2.83
N ALA A 232 0.21 -18.25 -2.82
CA ALA A 232 0.24 -19.28 -1.79
C ALA A 232 1.45 -19.03 -0.89
N VAL A 233 1.20 -18.66 0.37
CA VAL A 233 2.24 -18.51 1.39
C VAL A 233 2.29 -19.79 2.21
N ILE A 234 3.47 -20.40 2.29
CA ILE A 234 3.70 -21.58 3.12
C ILE A 234 4.66 -21.19 4.24
N ASP A 235 4.13 -21.25 5.47
CA ASP A 235 4.86 -20.87 6.67
C ASP A 235 5.82 -21.98 7.12
N MET A 236 6.57 -21.76 8.19
CA MET A 236 7.78 -22.46 8.58
C MET A 236 7.70 -24.00 8.64
N ASP A 237 6.55 -24.61 8.75
CA ASP A 237 6.39 -26.09 8.74
C ASP A 237 6.72 -26.75 7.38
N TRP A 238 7.03 -25.97 6.33
CA TRP A 238 7.54 -26.53 5.10
C TRP A 238 8.90 -27.24 5.27
N HIS A 239 9.69 -26.78 6.25
CA HIS A 239 10.96 -27.40 6.62
C HIS A 239 10.86 -28.24 7.92
N VAL A 240 11.91 -28.98 8.25
CA VAL A 240 11.98 -29.73 9.49
C VAL A 240 12.05 -28.79 10.69
N VAL A 241 11.00 -28.76 11.51
CA VAL A 241 10.90 -27.91 12.72
C VAL A 241 11.12 -28.69 14.02
N SER A 242 10.96 -30.00 14.00
CA SER A 242 11.22 -30.87 15.15
C SER A 242 12.68 -31.33 15.16
N VAL A 243 13.54 -30.59 15.84
CA VAL A 243 14.98 -30.83 15.86
C VAL A 243 15.46 -31.12 17.28
N PRO A 244 16.57 -31.88 17.45
CA PRO A 244 17.21 -32.06 18.76
C PRO A 244 17.60 -30.69 19.36
N PRO A 245 17.45 -30.50 20.70
CA PRO A 245 17.70 -29.20 21.36
C PRO A 245 19.07 -28.57 21.10
N GLN A 246 20.11 -29.40 20.87
CA GLN A 246 21.45 -28.90 20.55
C GLN A 246 21.51 -28.14 19.20
N TYR A 247 20.54 -28.33 18.31
CA TYR A 247 20.50 -27.68 17.00
C TYR A 247 19.62 -26.42 16.98
N GLY A 248 19.01 -26.03 18.08
CA GLY A 248 18.19 -24.83 18.18
C GLY A 248 16.72 -25.12 18.42
N SER A 249 15.89 -24.14 18.16
CA SER A 249 14.43 -24.18 18.38
C SER A 249 13.64 -24.83 17.25
N GLY A 250 14.26 -25.05 16.08
CA GLY A 250 13.56 -25.48 14.86
C GLY A 250 12.89 -24.33 14.07
N TRP A 251 13.07 -23.08 14.50
CA TRP A 251 12.59 -21.92 13.71
C TRP A 251 13.41 -21.71 12.45
N THR A 252 14.73 -21.82 12.54
CA THR A 252 15.60 -21.82 11.37
C THR A 252 15.64 -23.22 10.76
N GLY A 253 15.38 -23.33 9.45
CA GLY A 253 15.48 -24.60 8.72
C GLY A 253 15.38 -24.38 7.21
N TYR A 254 15.99 -25.31 6.47
CA TYR A 254 16.07 -25.26 5.01
C TYR A 254 15.83 -26.62 4.33
N THR A 255 15.70 -27.68 5.12
CA THR A 255 15.44 -29.04 4.62
C THR A 255 13.93 -29.27 4.57
N TRP A 256 13.40 -29.66 3.38
CA TRP A 256 11.99 -29.99 3.28
C TRP A 256 11.56 -31.04 4.32
N ASN A 257 10.41 -30.79 4.91
CA ASN A 257 9.75 -31.79 5.75
C ASN A 257 9.05 -32.82 4.83
N GLU A 258 9.74 -33.89 4.49
CA GLU A 258 9.26 -34.93 3.55
C GLU A 258 8.00 -35.66 4.04
N GLU A 259 7.72 -35.64 5.36
CA GLU A 259 6.46 -36.20 5.91
C GLU A 259 5.26 -35.35 5.49
N LEU A 260 5.44 -34.04 5.39
CA LEU A 260 4.38 -33.09 5.01
C LEU A 260 4.39 -32.81 3.50
N PHE A 261 5.56 -32.70 2.91
CA PHE A 261 5.79 -32.37 1.48
C PHE A 261 6.68 -33.41 0.82
N PRO A 262 6.10 -34.60 0.46
CA PRO A 262 6.87 -35.71 -0.11
C PRO A 262 7.36 -35.43 -1.56
N ASP A 263 6.68 -34.55 -2.30
CA ASP A 263 7.07 -34.15 -3.66
C ASP A 263 6.99 -32.62 -3.81
N PRO A 264 7.95 -31.86 -3.26
CA PRO A 264 7.91 -30.40 -3.31
C PRO A 264 7.83 -29.85 -4.74
N ALA A 265 8.63 -30.37 -5.67
CA ALA A 265 8.64 -29.89 -7.06
C ALA A 265 7.29 -30.13 -7.76
N GLY A 266 6.72 -31.30 -7.60
CA GLY A 266 5.39 -31.60 -8.14
C GLY A 266 4.28 -30.77 -7.48
N PHE A 267 4.43 -30.45 -6.19
CA PHE A 267 3.50 -29.58 -5.48
C PHE A 267 3.60 -28.12 -5.97
N MET A 268 4.81 -27.56 -6.13
CA MET A 268 5.01 -26.21 -6.67
C MET A 268 4.45 -26.11 -8.10
N ALA A 269 4.75 -27.11 -8.94
CA ALA A 269 4.20 -27.15 -10.30
C ALA A 269 2.66 -27.20 -10.34
N TRP A 270 2.04 -27.92 -9.40
CA TRP A 270 0.59 -27.97 -9.27
C TRP A 270 0.03 -26.60 -8.86
N LEU A 271 0.62 -25.90 -7.87
CA LEU A 271 0.19 -24.56 -7.48
C LEU A 271 0.30 -23.57 -8.65
N HIS A 272 1.38 -23.63 -9.44
CA HIS A 272 1.52 -22.82 -10.65
C HIS A 272 0.43 -23.11 -11.69
N GLN A 273 0.05 -24.36 -11.88
CA GLN A 273 -1.05 -24.74 -12.79
C GLN A 273 -2.40 -24.16 -12.34
N HIS A 274 -2.56 -23.92 -11.03
CA HIS A 274 -3.73 -23.24 -10.44
C HIS A 274 -3.58 -21.70 -10.38
N GLY A 275 -2.57 -21.13 -11.05
CA GLY A 275 -2.37 -19.68 -11.16
C GLY A 275 -1.78 -19.02 -9.93
N LEU A 276 -1.22 -19.80 -8.99
CA LEU A 276 -0.65 -19.28 -7.74
C LEU A 276 0.87 -19.12 -7.83
N ARG A 277 1.40 -18.03 -7.31
CA ARG A 277 2.82 -17.85 -6.99
C ARG A 277 3.10 -18.26 -5.56
N ILE A 278 4.33 -18.72 -5.31
CA ILE A 278 4.64 -19.41 -4.05
C ILE A 278 5.76 -18.68 -3.33
N THR A 279 5.55 -18.45 -2.01
CA THR A 279 6.59 -17.98 -1.10
C THR A 279 6.69 -18.88 0.11
N LEU A 280 7.92 -19.15 0.53
CA LEU A 280 8.24 -19.89 1.74
C LEU A 280 8.79 -18.93 2.80
N ASN A 281 8.39 -19.15 4.04
CA ASN A 281 8.91 -18.41 5.19
C ASN A 281 10.31 -18.91 5.58
N VAL A 282 11.24 -17.98 5.91
CA VAL A 282 12.58 -18.29 6.40
C VAL A 282 12.97 -17.43 7.60
N HIS A 283 13.58 -18.07 8.60
CA HIS A 283 14.17 -17.44 9.78
C HIS A 283 15.67 -17.78 9.83
N PRO A 284 16.57 -16.96 9.27
CA PRO A 284 17.95 -17.37 9.03
C PRO A 284 18.89 -17.32 10.26
N ALA A 285 18.42 -16.85 11.39
CA ALA A 285 19.24 -16.44 12.53
C ALA A 285 20.16 -17.53 13.09
N ASP A 286 19.71 -18.81 13.13
CA ASP A 286 20.52 -19.91 13.66
C ASP A 286 21.56 -20.45 12.68
N GLY A 287 21.59 -19.96 11.44
CA GLY A 287 22.48 -20.45 10.39
C GLY A 287 22.11 -21.86 9.92
N VAL A 288 23.11 -22.73 9.62
CA VAL A 288 22.86 -24.08 9.11
C VAL A 288 23.49 -25.14 10.02
N ARG A 289 22.69 -26.10 10.41
CA ARG A 289 23.06 -27.15 11.37
C ARG A 289 23.33 -28.48 10.67
N PRO A 290 24.07 -29.42 11.33
CA PRO A 290 24.45 -30.71 10.74
C PRO A 290 23.31 -31.60 10.27
N PHE A 291 22.08 -31.41 10.74
CA PHE A 291 20.93 -32.20 10.29
C PHE A 291 20.38 -31.77 8.93
N GLU A 292 20.75 -30.56 8.48
CA GLU A 292 20.26 -30.03 7.20
C GLU A 292 20.83 -30.77 6.00
N SER A 293 20.01 -31.06 5.02
CA SER A 293 20.42 -31.86 3.85
C SER A 293 21.55 -31.21 3.02
N MET A 294 21.65 -29.88 3.04
CA MET A 294 22.69 -29.11 2.34
C MET A 294 23.89 -28.73 3.23
N TYR A 295 23.89 -29.09 4.52
CA TYR A 295 24.90 -28.67 5.48
C TYR A 295 26.32 -29.02 5.01
N GLN A 296 26.55 -30.27 4.59
CA GLN A 296 27.90 -30.74 4.20
C GLN A 296 28.48 -29.86 3.07
N GLN A 297 27.70 -29.63 2.01
CA GLN A 297 28.16 -28.87 0.85
C GLN A 297 28.47 -27.42 1.22
N MET A 298 27.62 -26.79 2.03
CA MET A 298 27.81 -25.41 2.45
C MET A 298 29.01 -25.28 3.42
N ALA A 299 29.14 -26.17 4.40
CA ALA A 299 30.24 -26.16 5.34
C ALA A 299 31.60 -26.40 4.65
N GLN A 300 31.67 -27.34 3.68
CA GLN A 300 32.87 -27.54 2.85
C GLN A 300 33.26 -26.30 2.05
N GLU A 301 32.30 -25.64 1.41
CA GLU A 301 32.54 -24.41 0.66
C GLU A 301 33.06 -23.29 1.56
N LEU A 302 32.57 -23.21 2.79
CA LEU A 302 33.03 -22.23 3.77
C LEU A 302 34.34 -22.61 4.46
N GLY A 303 34.81 -23.86 4.28
CA GLY A 303 36.06 -24.37 4.86
C GLY A 303 35.94 -24.73 6.34
N LEU A 304 34.75 -25.13 6.79
CA LEU A 304 34.45 -25.55 8.15
C LEU A 304 34.68 -27.05 8.34
N ASP A 305 34.90 -27.49 9.57
CA ASP A 305 35.02 -28.92 9.95
C ASP A 305 33.63 -29.58 9.97
N TRP A 306 33.14 -29.93 8.79
CA TRP A 306 31.82 -30.54 8.63
C TRP A 306 31.77 -31.99 9.21
N GLU A 307 32.90 -32.72 9.22
CA GLU A 307 32.98 -34.07 9.82
C GLU A 307 32.89 -33.98 11.35
N GLY A 308 33.48 -32.95 11.94
CA GLY A 308 33.36 -32.64 13.38
C GLY A 308 32.02 -31.98 13.77
N GLY A 309 31.17 -31.66 12.77
CA GLY A 309 29.85 -31.06 13.03
C GLY A 309 29.91 -29.55 13.36
N GLU A 310 30.91 -28.84 12.86
CA GLU A 310 31.03 -27.39 13.04
C GLU A 310 29.84 -26.64 12.41
N TYR A 311 29.13 -25.81 13.19
CA TYR A 311 27.94 -25.11 12.72
C TYR A 311 28.28 -24.00 11.73
N VAL A 312 27.48 -23.89 10.67
CA VAL A 312 27.52 -22.71 9.80
C VAL A 312 26.73 -21.59 10.49
N VAL A 313 27.47 -20.63 11.04
CA VAL A 313 26.87 -19.47 11.72
C VAL A 313 26.36 -18.49 10.68
N PHE A 314 25.20 -17.87 10.95
CA PHE A 314 24.68 -16.80 10.11
C PHE A 314 25.60 -15.57 10.19
N ASP A 315 26.23 -15.21 9.08
CA ASP A 315 27.16 -14.08 9.00
C ASP A 315 26.85 -13.16 7.83
N PRO A 316 25.98 -12.15 8.04
CA PRO A 316 25.61 -11.21 6.98
C PRO A 316 26.77 -10.34 6.51
N THR A 317 27.89 -10.29 7.24
CA THR A 317 29.07 -9.47 6.90
C THR A 317 30.08 -10.18 6.00
N SER A 318 29.88 -11.46 5.73
CA SER A 318 30.74 -12.27 4.89
C SER A 318 30.17 -12.43 3.47
N PRO A 319 30.81 -11.87 2.43
CA PRO A 319 30.39 -12.12 1.05
C PRO A 319 30.36 -13.63 0.71
N ARG A 320 31.35 -14.38 1.21
CA ARG A 320 31.47 -15.82 1.01
C ARG A 320 30.30 -16.57 1.63
N PHE A 321 29.86 -16.16 2.84
CA PHE A 321 28.68 -16.72 3.46
C PHE A 321 27.44 -16.46 2.63
N LEU A 322 27.19 -15.21 2.21
CA LEU A 322 26.00 -14.88 1.42
C LEU A 322 25.97 -15.60 0.05
N GLU A 323 27.11 -15.76 -0.61
CA GLU A 323 27.21 -16.58 -1.84
C GLU A 323 26.79 -18.04 -1.57
N ALA A 324 27.31 -18.65 -0.52
CA ALA A 324 26.95 -20.02 -0.12
C ALA A 324 25.48 -20.12 0.32
N TYR A 325 24.96 -19.09 1.04
CA TYR A 325 23.59 -18.98 1.50
C TYR A 325 22.58 -19.05 0.35
N PHE A 326 22.76 -18.24 -0.70
CA PHE A 326 21.89 -18.30 -1.86
C PHE A 326 22.06 -19.59 -2.65
N LYS A 327 23.30 -19.97 -2.93
CA LYS A 327 23.63 -21.14 -3.75
C LYS A 327 23.11 -22.46 -3.21
N HIS A 328 23.21 -22.68 -1.89
CA HIS A 328 22.88 -23.97 -1.27
C HIS A 328 21.49 -24.01 -0.63
N LEU A 329 21.00 -22.85 -0.13
CA LEU A 329 19.75 -22.84 0.63
C LEU A 329 18.54 -22.41 -0.20
N HIS A 330 18.71 -21.46 -1.13
CA HIS A 330 17.61 -20.81 -1.85
C HIS A 330 17.48 -21.29 -3.31
N HIS A 331 18.54 -21.21 -4.10
CA HIS A 331 18.50 -21.54 -5.52
C HIS A 331 17.94 -22.94 -5.81
N PRO A 332 18.28 -24.02 -5.06
CA PRO A 332 17.70 -25.34 -5.32
C PRO A 332 16.18 -25.41 -5.14
N LYS A 333 15.63 -24.57 -4.25
CA LYS A 333 14.17 -24.51 -4.01
C LYS A 333 13.45 -23.66 -5.05
N GLU A 334 14.11 -22.61 -5.51
CA GLU A 334 13.63 -21.81 -6.64
C GLU A 334 13.60 -22.62 -7.94
N GLU A 335 14.59 -23.50 -8.15
CA GLU A 335 14.57 -24.48 -9.26
C GLU A 335 13.41 -25.50 -9.12
N GLN A 336 12.94 -25.76 -7.90
CA GLN A 336 11.75 -26.56 -7.63
C GLN A 336 10.43 -25.80 -7.82
N GLY A 337 10.47 -24.47 -7.96
CA GLY A 337 9.30 -23.66 -8.25
C GLY A 337 8.93 -22.62 -7.20
N VAL A 338 9.78 -22.35 -6.21
CA VAL A 338 9.55 -21.22 -5.25
C VAL A 338 9.79 -19.92 -6.01
N ASP A 339 8.81 -19.00 -5.98
CA ASP A 339 8.84 -17.74 -6.75
C ASP A 339 9.57 -16.62 -6.01
N PHE A 340 9.43 -16.53 -4.69
CA PHE A 340 10.07 -15.52 -3.86
C PHE A 340 10.12 -15.95 -2.39
N TRP A 341 10.76 -15.14 -1.51
CA TRP A 341 11.01 -15.51 -0.13
C TRP A 341 10.33 -14.57 0.84
N TRP A 342 9.72 -15.16 1.89
CA TRP A 342 9.25 -14.45 3.08
C TRP A 342 10.34 -14.50 4.14
N ILE A 343 11.03 -13.37 4.32
CA ILE A 343 12.15 -13.23 5.26
C ILE A 343 11.61 -12.66 6.55
N ASP A 344 11.58 -13.47 7.60
CA ASP A 344 11.14 -13.05 8.92
C ASP A 344 12.34 -12.94 9.86
N TRP A 345 12.85 -11.73 9.99
CA TRP A 345 13.95 -11.39 10.87
C TRP A 345 13.45 -10.65 12.10
N GLN A 346 13.59 -11.26 13.29
CA GLN A 346 13.10 -10.73 14.58
C GLN A 346 14.23 -10.54 15.62
N GLN A 347 15.50 -10.77 15.26
CA GLN A 347 16.64 -10.80 16.19
C GLN A 347 17.34 -9.45 16.35
N GLY A 348 16.82 -8.39 15.72
CA GLY A 348 17.39 -7.05 15.79
C GLY A 348 18.80 -6.96 15.19
N GLN A 349 19.57 -5.95 15.62
CA GLN A 349 20.96 -5.77 15.19
C GLN A 349 21.89 -6.71 15.95
N THR A 350 22.38 -7.74 15.29
CA THR A 350 23.32 -8.72 15.87
C THR A 350 24.77 -8.45 15.55
N VAL A 351 25.05 -7.56 14.59
CA VAL A 351 26.40 -7.21 14.14
C VAL A 351 26.61 -5.70 14.26
N LYS A 352 27.72 -5.28 14.86
CA LYS A 352 28.02 -3.87 15.09
C LYS A 352 28.07 -3.05 13.80
N GLY A 353 27.16 -2.08 13.69
CA GLY A 353 27.07 -1.16 12.55
C GLY A 353 26.38 -1.73 11.32
N VAL A 354 25.83 -2.95 11.40
CA VAL A 354 25.11 -3.59 10.30
C VAL A 354 23.75 -4.07 10.81
N ASP A 355 22.69 -3.70 10.09
CA ASP A 355 21.36 -4.29 10.29
C ASP A 355 21.22 -5.53 9.39
N PRO A 356 21.15 -6.74 9.95
CA PRO A 356 20.99 -7.97 9.17
C PRO A 356 19.71 -7.98 8.34
N LEU A 357 18.63 -7.35 8.83
CA LEU A 357 17.37 -7.25 8.08
C LEU A 357 17.56 -6.48 6.78
N TRP A 358 18.26 -5.34 6.82
CA TRP A 358 18.55 -4.59 5.61
C TRP A 358 19.41 -5.40 4.62
N VAL A 359 20.44 -6.11 5.12
CA VAL A 359 21.29 -6.97 4.29
C VAL A 359 20.48 -8.06 3.61
N LEU A 360 19.61 -8.74 4.36
CA LEU A 360 18.72 -9.76 3.82
C LEU A 360 17.77 -9.18 2.76
N ASN A 361 17.10 -8.06 3.06
CA ASN A 361 16.19 -7.41 2.10
C ASN A 361 16.92 -7.04 0.80
N HIS A 362 18.09 -6.42 0.93
CA HIS A 362 18.88 -5.95 -0.20
C HIS A 362 19.32 -7.11 -1.10
N TYR A 363 19.99 -8.12 -0.53
CA TYR A 363 20.54 -9.19 -1.34
C TYR A 363 19.49 -10.19 -1.82
N HIS A 364 18.45 -10.52 -1.05
CA HIS A 364 17.35 -11.34 -1.55
C HIS A 364 16.62 -10.67 -2.72
N TYR A 365 16.34 -9.37 -2.61
CA TYR A 365 15.68 -8.66 -3.70
C TYR A 365 16.50 -8.67 -4.98
N HIS A 366 17.79 -8.37 -4.89
CA HIS A 366 18.66 -8.37 -6.07
C HIS A 366 18.94 -9.76 -6.64
N ASP A 367 19.03 -10.78 -5.78
CA ASP A 367 19.20 -12.16 -6.23
C ASP A 367 18.00 -12.65 -7.03
N ILE A 368 16.78 -12.43 -6.52
CA ILE A 368 15.56 -12.84 -7.22
C ILE A 368 15.32 -12.03 -8.51
N GLN A 369 15.61 -10.73 -8.50
CA GLN A 369 15.52 -9.88 -9.70
C GLN A 369 16.50 -10.29 -10.80
N ALA A 370 17.65 -10.84 -10.47
CA ALA A 370 18.61 -11.35 -11.44
C ALA A 370 18.07 -12.54 -12.24
N ARG A 371 17.00 -13.19 -11.79
CA ARG A 371 16.33 -14.32 -12.46
C ARG A 371 15.14 -13.90 -13.30
N GLY A 372 14.62 -12.70 -13.12
CA GLY A 372 13.51 -12.15 -13.88
C GLY A 372 12.80 -10.98 -13.17
N PRO A 373 12.09 -10.13 -13.93
CA PRO A 373 11.44 -8.93 -13.39
C PRO A 373 10.21 -9.23 -12.52
N GLN A 374 9.78 -10.48 -12.45
CA GLN A 374 8.61 -10.92 -11.67
C GLN A 374 8.95 -11.25 -10.20
N GLY A 375 10.23 -11.15 -9.82
CA GLY A 375 10.65 -11.42 -8.44
C GLY A 375 10.37 -10.25 -7.50
N ILE A 376 9.95 -10.61 -6.28
CA ILE A 376 9.79 -9.68 -5.14
C ILE A 376 10.41 -10.33 -3.90
N THR A 377 10.54 -9.56 -2.83
CA THR A 377 10.75 -10.09 -1.47
C THR A 377 9.47 -9.95 -0.67
N PHE A 378 9.39 -10.64 0.46
CA PHE A 378 8.36 -10.41 1.46
C PHE A 378 9.06 -10.32 2.82
N SER A 379 9.18 -9.10 3.37
CA SER A 379 10.05 -8.86 4.52
C SER A 379 9.64 -7.59 5.29
N ARG A 380 10.29 -7.33 6.43
CA ARG A 380 9.98 -6.21 7.31
C ARG A 380 10.67 -4.91 6.84
N TYR A 381 10.17 -3.78 7.32
CA TYR A 381 10.78 -2.47 7.13
C TYR A 381 12.14 -2.39 7.84
N ALA A 382 13.17 -1.96 7.13
CA ALA A 382 14.55 -1.84 7.61
C ALA A 382 15.10 -0.41 7.43
N GLY A 383 14.28 0.59 7.69
CA GLY A 383 14.66 2.01 7.58
C GLY A 383 14.38 2.62 6.20
N PRO A 384 14.69 3.93 6.05
CA PRO A 384 14.51 4.67 4.79
C PRO A 384 15.21 3.99 3.61
N GLY A 385 14.53 3.90 2.47
CA GLY A 385 15.01 3.16 1.31
C GLY A 385 14.45 1.74 1.18
N SER A 386 13.76 1.20 2.20
CA SER A 386 13.14 -0.13 2.16
C SER A 386 12.07 -0.29 1.08
N HIS A 387 11.47 0.79 0.62
CA HIS A 387 10.49 0.79 -0.48
C HIS A 387 11.04 0.20 -1.79
N ARG A 388 12.36 0.11 -1.94
CA ARG A 388 13.03 -0.53 -3.09
C ARG A 388 12.93 -2.05 -3.08
N TYR A 389 12.57 -2.66 -1.96
CA TYR A 389 12.54 -4.10 -1.74
C TYR A 389 11.13 -4.57 -1.36
N PRO A 390 10.12 -4.33 -2.22
CA PRO A 390 8.76 -4.77 -1.91
C PRO A 390 8.63 -6.30 -1.93
N VAL A 391 7.74 -6.84 -1.17
CA VAL A 391 6.66 -6.30 -0.36
C VAL A 391 7.06 -6.33 1.11
N GLY A 392 6.63 -5.31 1.88
CA GLY A 392 6.81 -5.32 3.32
C GLY A 392 5.74 -6.12 4.07
N PHE A 393 5.99 -6.46 5.35
CA PHE A 393 4.96 -6.89 6.29
C PHE A 393 5.24 -6.37 7.70
N SER A 394 4.19 -6.26 8.51
CA SER A 394 4.26 -5.60 9.82
C SER A 394 4.43 -6.56 11.01
N GLY A 395 4.34 -7.88 10.80
CA GLY A 395 4.44 -8.87 11.90
C GLY A 395 3.13 -9.14 12.63
N ASP A 396 3.25 -9.79 13.80
CA ASP A 396 2.19 -10.49 14.50
C ASP A 396 1.34 -9.56 15.38
N SER A 397 0.27 -9.00 14.85
CA SER A 397 -0.64 -8.15 15.62
C SER A 397 -1.74 -8.95 16.33
N HIS A 398 -2.29 -8.38 17.42
CA HIS A 398 -3.41 -8.96 18.13
C HIS A 398 -4.71 -8.92 17.31
N MET A 399 -5.57 -9.92 17.49
CA MET A 399 -6.90 -9.97 16.89
C MET A 399 -7.89 -9.20 17.79
N THR A 400 -7.88 -7.87 17.69
CA THR A 400 -8.69 -6.95 18.50
C THR A 400 -9.18 -5.76 17.69
N TRP A 401 -10.22 -5.09 18.18
CA TRP A 401 -10.74 -3.86 17.57
C TRP A 401 -9.71 -2.72 17.63
N GLU A 402 -8.93 -2.65 18.72
CA GLU A 402 -7.86 -1.66 18.89
C GLU A 402 -6.77 -1.82 17.84
N SER A 403 -6.41 -3.07 17.51
CA SER A 403 -5.45 -3.34 16.43
C SER A 403 -6.03 -3.01 15.06
N LEU A 404 -7.31 -3.33 14.79
CA LEU A 404 -7.97 -2.93 13.55
C LEU A 404 -8.03 -1.42 13.41
N ASP A 405 -8.35 -0.69 14.49
CA ASP A 405 -8.48 0.77 14.46
C ASP A 405 -7.15 1.48 14.16
N PHE A 406 -6.03 0.89 14.53
CA PHE A 406 -4.71 1.43 14.23
C PHE A 406 -4.26 1.21 12.77
N GLN A 407 -4.74 0.16 12.10
CA GLN A 407 -4.24 -0.23 10.77
C GLN A 407 -4.44 0.84 9.68
N PRO A 408 -5.57 1.55 9.55
CA PRO A 408 -5.72 2.57 8.52
C PRO A 408 -4.72 3.72 8.66
N TYR A 409 -4.54 4.23 9.88
CA TYR A 409 -3.55 5.27 10.18
C TYR A 409 -2.12 4.79 9.86
N PHE A 410 -1.73 3.62 10.38
CA PHE A 410 -0.42 3.01 10.12
C PHE A 410 -0.16 2.81 8.62
N THR A 411 -1.19 2.39 7.87
CA THR A 411 -1.11 2.22 6.42
C THR A 411 -0.91 3.56 5.70
N ALA A 412 -1.63 4.60 6.11
CA ALA A 412 -1.55 5.90 5.47
C ALA A 412 -0.20 6.59 5.74
N THR A 413 0.29 6.55 6.97
CA THR A 413 1.56 7.21 7.35
C THR A 413 2.79 6.53 6.76
N ALA A 414 2.73 5.24 6.41
CA ALA A 414 3.83 4.56 5.73
C ALA A 414 4.22 5.24 4.40
N SER A 415 3.28 5.89 3.72
CA SER A 415 3.55 6.70 2.52
C SER A 415 4.40 7.93 2.80
N ASN A 416 4.42 8.45 4.04
CA ASN A 416 5.27 9.59 4.43
C ASN A 416 6.77 9.29 4.38
N ILE A 417 7.16 8.02 4.33
CA ILE A 417 8.53 7.56 4.12
C ILE A 417 8.67 6.74 2.84
N GLY A 418 7.70 6.87 1.95
CA GLY A 418 7.71 6.20 0.66
C GLY A 418 7.45 4.70 0.70
N TYR A 419 7.11 4.11 1.85
CA TYR A 419 6.91 2.67 2.03
C TYR A 419 5.47 2.26 1.69
N GLY A 420 5.13 2.30 0.38
CA GLY A 420 3.76 2.15 -0.10
C GLY A 420 3.25 0.71 -0.23
N TRP A 421 4.14 -0.26 -0.51
CA TRP A 421 3.76 -1.65 -0.77
C TRP A 421 4.11 -2.55 0.42
N TRP A 422 3.16 -2.70 1.32
CA TRP A 422 3.32 -3.55 2.50
C TRP A 422 2.00 -4.22 2.90
N SER A 423 2.10 -5.24 3.72
CA SER A 423 1.02 -6.10 4.18
C SER A 423 0.96 -6.10 5.70
N HIS A 424 -0.23 -6.04 6.26
CA HIS A 424 -0.47 -6.42 7.65
C HIS A 424 -1.18 -7.78 7.71
N ASP A 425 -1.28 -8.36 8.88
CA ASP A 425 -2.02 -9.61 9.10
C ASP A 425 -3.51 -9.33 9.09
N ILE A 426 -4.14 -9.47 7.92
CA ILE A 426 -5.58 -9.19 7.77
C ILE A 426 -6.38 -10.21 8.53
N GLY A 427 -7.13 -9.71 9.51
CA GLY A 427 -7.90 -10.47 10.47
C GLY A 427 -7.22 -10.63 11.84
N GLY A 428 -6.00 -10.10 12.01
CA GLY A 428 -5.15 -10.28 13.19
C GLY A 428 -4.51 -11.66 13.25
N HIS A 429 -3.30 -11.75 13.81
CA HIS A 429 -2.51 -12.97 13.83
C HIS A 429 -2.79 -13.83 15.06
N ILE A 430 -2.68 -13.25 16.24
CA ILE A 430 -2.53 -13.97 17.51
C ILE A 430 -3.34 -13.29 18.61
N PHE A 431 -3.61 -14.00 19.70
CA PHE A 431 -4.38 -13.53 20.87
C PHE A 431 -5.80 -13.03 20.51
N GLY A 432 -6.44 -12.40 21.47
CA GLY A 432 -7.83 -11.97 21.32
C GLY A 432 -8.83 -13.15 21.39
N TYR A 433 -9.97 -12.96 20.82
CA TYR A 433 -11.02 -13.98 20.72
C TYR A 433 -11.75 -13.84 19.38
N ARG A 434 -12.43 -14.90 18.99
CA ARG A 434 -13.15 -14.93 17.72
C ARG A 434 -14.34 -13.96 17.74
N ASP A 435 -14.29 -12.95 16.91
CA ASP A 435 -15.36 -12.01 16.64
C ASP A 435 -15.62 -11.99 15.13
N ASN A 436 -16.85 -12.41 14.73
CA ASN A 436 -17.19 -12.53 13.32
C ASN A 436 -17.29 -11.16 12.63
N GLU A 437 -17.72 -10.12 13.35
CA GLU A 437 -17.80 -8.78 12.81
C GLU A 437 -16.40 -8.15 12.65
N LEU A 438 -15.56 -8.25 13.66
CA LEU A 438 -14.16 -7.83 13.59
C LEU A 438 -13.45 -8.46 12.37
N ALA A 439 -13.63 -9.77 12.18
CA ALA A 439 -13.04 -10.48 11.07
C ALA A 439 -13.52 -9.92 9.71
N LEU A 440 -14.83 -9.68 9.54
CA LEU A 440 -15.37 -9.13 8.30
C LEU A 440 -14.90 -7.67 8.08
N ARG A 441 -14.91 -6.82 9.12
CA ARG A 441 -14.42 -5.44 9.00
C ARG A 441 -12.95 -5.40 8.59
N TRP A 442 -12.16 -6.36 9.06
CA TRP A 442 -10.77 -6.48 8.66
C TRP A 442 -10.60 -6.97 7.21
N TYR A 443 -11.48 -7.87 6.72
CA TYR A 443 -11.54 -8.21 5.30
C TYR A 443 -11.85 -6.99 4.43
N GLN A 444 -12.82 -6.19 4.85
CA GLN A 444 -13.22 -4.96 4.15
C GLN A 444 -12.03 -4.00 4.04
N LEU A 445 -11.35 -3.71 5.15
CA LEU A 445 -10.13 -2.90 5.15
C LEU A 445 -9.03 -3.53 4.29
N GLY A 446 -8.88 -4.85 4.35
CA GLY A 446 -7.86 -5.60 3.61
C GLY A 446 -7.97 -5.41 2.10
N VAL A 447 -9.18 -5.40 1.55
CA VAL A 447 -9.41 -5.15 0.11
C VAL A 447 -8.91 -3.77 -0.32
N PHE A 448 -9.01 -2.79 0.56
CA PHE A 448 -8.54 -1.42 0.35
C PHE A 448 -7.20 -1.12 1.04
N SER A 449 -6.41 -2.16 1.28
CA SER A 449 -5.01 -2.10 1.71
C SER A 449 -4.06 -2.33 0.52
N PRO A 450 -2.78 -1.97 0.61
CA PRO A 450 -1.84 -2.18 -0.50
C PRO A 450 -1.78 -3.65 -0.94
N ILE A 451 -1.61 -4.56 0.00
CA ILE A 451 -1.57 -6.02 -0.24
C ILE A 451 -2.69 -6.68 0.55
N MET A 452 -3.50 -7.50 -0.12
CA MET A 452 -4.58 -8.26 0.49
C MET A 452 -4.10 -9.66 0.90
N ARG A 453 -3.46 -9.77 2.07
CA ARG A 453 -2.95 -11.02 2.62
C ARG A 453 -3.72 -11.41 3.88
N LEU A 454 -4.52 -12.45 3.80
CA LEU A 454 -5.11 -13.10 4.97
C LEU A 454 -4.03 -13.86 5.72
N HIS A 455 -3.91 -13.64 7.03
CA HIS A 455 -2.94 -14.37 7.85
C HIS A 455 -3.49 -14.65 9.25
N SER A 456 -3.02 -15.75 9.86
CA SER A 456 -3.35 -16.13 11.23
C SER A 456 -2.33 -17.10 11.80
N SER A 457 -2.36 -17.29 13.14
CA SER A 457 -1.50 -18.23 13.84
C SER A 457 -1.93 -19.70 13.65
N SER A 458 -1.17 -20.61 14.28
CA SER A 458 -1.37 -22.06 14.26
C SER A 458 -2.63 -22.54 14.98
N SER A 459 -3.32 -21.69 15.72
CA SER A 459 -4.53 -22.07 16.45
C SER A 459 -5.62 -22.56 15.50
N GLU A 460 -6.21 -23.71 15.81
CA GLU A 460 -7.35 -24.28 15.08
C GLU A 460 -8.58 -23.34 15.05
N PHE A 461 -8.67 -22.41 15.99
CA PHE A 461 -9.81 -21.50 16.16
C PHE A 461 -9.66 -20.19 15.36
N LEU A 462 -8.47 -19.90 14.80
CA LEU A 462 -8.15 -18.63 14.16
C LEU A 462 -8.14 -18.67 12.61
N GLY A 463 -8.73 -19.71 12.00
CA GLY A 463 -8.82 -19.78 10.53
C GLY A 463 -9.60 -18.63 9.93
N LYS A 464 -9.10 -18.13 8.79
CA LYS A 464 -9.68 -16.98 8.04
C LYS A 464 -10.51 -17.42 6.85
N GLU A 465 -10.69 -18.71 6.63
CA GLU A 465 -11.48 -19.23 5.52
C GLU A 465 -12.95 -18.78 5.65
N PRO A 466 -13.58 -18.18 4.62
CA PRO A 466 -14.95 -17.64 4.73
C PRO A 466 -15.99 -18.65 5.19
N TRP A 467 -15.88 -19.91 4.76
CA TRP A 467 -16.82 -20.99 5.15
C TRP A 467 -16.76 -21.39 6.62
N ARG A 468 -15.82 -20.87 7.40
CA ARG A 468 -15.75 -21.05 8.85
C ARG A 468 -16.63 -20.06 9.62
N TYR A 469 -17.18 -19.08 8.93
CA TYR A 469 -18.01 -18.03 9.51
C TYR A 469 -19.49 -18.26 9.18
N PRO A 470 -20.42 -17.88 10.09
CA PRO A 470 -21.84 -17.99 9.79
C PRO A 470 -22.28 -16.92 8.78
N GLU A 471 -23.43 -17.14 8.15
CA GLU A 471 -24.10 -16.08 7.38
C GLU A 471 -24.62 -14.96 8.31
N PRO A 472 -24.61 -13.69 7.87
CA PRO A 472 -24.20 -13.18 6.55
C PRO A 472 -22.71 -12.85 6.42
N TYR A 473 -21.87 -13.15 7.41
CA TYR A 473 -20.44 -12.83 7.38
C TYR A 473 -19.71 -13.59 6.26
N ALA A 474 -20.01 -14.88 6.10
CA ALA A 474 -19.36 -15.71 5.09
C ALA A 474 -19.59 -15.19 3.67
N SER A 475 -20.83 -14.89 3.29
CA SER A 475 -21.16 -14.35 1.97
C SER A 475 -20.49 -13.00 1.73
N SER A 476 -20.52 -12.10 2.71
CA SER A 476 -19.89 -10.80 2.60
C SER A 476 -18.34 -10.90 2.44
N MET A 477 -17.67 -11.79 3.19
CA MET A 477 -16.23 -12.04 3.03
C MET A 477 -15.89 -12.52 1.61
N LYS A 478 -16.69 -13.43 1.05
CA LYS A 478 -16.51 -13.93 -0.32
C LYS A 478 -16.64 -12.80 -1.35
N ASP A 479 -17.63 -11.94 -1.20
CA ASP A 479 -17.85 -10.82 -2.10
C ASP A 479 -16.68 -9.82 -2.07
N TYR A 480 -16.09 -9.56 -0.89
CA TYR A 480 -14.91 -8.70 -0.77
C TYR A 480 -13.65 -9.33 -1.39
N LEU A 481 -13.43 -10.64 -1.28
CA LEU A 481 -12.33 -11.30 -1.99
C LEU A 481 -12.49 -11.21 -3.51
N ARG A 482 -13.70 -11.40 -4.05
CA ARG A 482 -13.99 -11.20 -5.47
C ARG A 482 -13.81 -9.75 -5.90
N LEU A 483 -14.24 -8.80 -5.07
CA LEU A 483 -14.08 -7.37 -5.33
C LEU A 483 -12.58 -7.00 -5.49
N ARG A 484 -11.68 -7.57 -4.68
CA ARG A 484 -10.24 -7.33 -4.83
C ARG A 484 -9.73 -7.70 -6.22
N HIS A 485 -10.16 -8.84 -6.76
CA HIS A 485 -9.79 -9.26 -8.11
C HIS A 485 -10.47 -8.40 -9.20
N ARG A 486 -11.69 -7.99 -9.00
CA ARG A 486 -12.35 -7.05 -9.91
C ARG A 486 -11.67 -5.67 -9.94
N LEU A 487 -11.00 -5.29 -8.88
CA LEU A 487 -10.20 -4.04 -8.80
C LEU A 487 -8.83 -4.14 -9.51
N LEU A 488 -8.39 -5.30 -9.99
CA LEU A 488 -7.05 -5.47 -10.58
C LEU A 488 -6.71 -4.47 -11.70
N PRO A 489 -7.61 -4.12 -12.65
CA PRO A 489 -7.29 -3.10 -13.65
C PRO A 489 -6.98 -1.73 -13.03
N TYR A 490 -7.75 -1.33 -12.03
CA TYR A 490 -7.50 -0.11 -11.26
C TYR A 490 -6.21 -0.19 -10.45
N LEU A 491 -6.00 -1.28 -9.71
CA LEU A 491 -4.81 -1.50 -8.88
C LEU A 491 -3.52 -1.53 -9.70
N TYR A 492 -3.54 -2.17 -10.87
CA TYR A 492 -2.36 -2.20 -11.73
C TYR A 492 -2.01 -0.81 -12.27
N THR A 493 -3.02 -0.01 -12.63
CA THR A 493 -2.80 1.39 -12.99
C THR A 493 -2.19 2.20 -11.83
N MET A 494 -2.65 1.97 -10.59
CA MET A 494 -2.07 2.62 -9.41
C MET A 494 -0.64 2.15 -9.13
N ASN A 495 -0.34 0.87 -9.37
CA ASN A 495 1.01 0.32 -9.30
C ASN A 495 1.96 0.99 -10.32
N TYR A 496 1.48 1.17 -11.56
CA TYR A 496 2.22 1.93 -12.57
C TYR A 496 2.50 3.37 -12.12
N ARG A 497 1.50 4.05 -11.55
CA ARG A 497 1.65 5.42 -11.03
C ARG A 497 2.62 5.50 -9.85
N ALA A 498 2.64 4.50 -8.99
CA ALA A 498 3.60 4.42 -7.88
C ALA A 498 5.03 4.27 -8.39
N ALA A 499 5.25 3.40 -9.37
CA ALA A 499 6.58 3.13 -9.92
C ALA A 499 7.14 4.27 -10.79
N TYR A 500 6.30 4.88 -11.63
CA TYR A 500 6.76 5.82 -12.67
C TYR A 500 6.37 7.28 -12.42
N GLN A 501 5.43 7.55 -11.51
CA GLN A 501 4.91 8.90 -11.26
C GLN A 501 5.06 9.34 -9.79
N ALA A 502 5.72 8.54 -8.95
CA ALA A 502 5.91 8.82 -7.53
C ALA A 502 4.58 9.03 -6.75
N GLN A 503 3.49 8.36 -7.17
CA GLN A 503 2.17 8.50 -6.58
C GLN A 503 1.78 7.18 -5.89
N PRO A 504 1.89 7.06 -4.57
CA PRO A 504 1.57 5.83 -3.86
C PRO A 504 0.08 5.48 -3.97
N LEU A 505 -0.26 4.19 -3.82
CA LEU A 505 -1.64 3.74 -3.80
C LEU A 505 -2.42 4.35 -2.63
N ILE A 506 -1.81 4.43 -1.46
CA ILE A 506 -2.43 5.01 -0.26
C ILE A 506 -1.86 6.42 -0.04
N GLU A 507 -2.75 7.41 0.02
CA GLU A 507 -2.37 8.77 0.38
C GLU A 507 -3.18 9.24 1.60
N PRO A 508 -2.53 9.77 2.66
CA PRO A 508 -3.21 10.53 3.69
C PRO A 508 -3.96 11.73 3.08
N LEU A 509 -5.03 12.17 3.72
CA LEU A 509 -5.85 13.29 3.21
C LEU A 509 -5.05 14.57 2.96
N TYR A 510 -4.07 14.86 3.83
CA TYR A 510 -3.25 16.07 3.74
C TYR A 510 -2.34 16.14 2.50
N TYR A 511 -2.14 15.02 1.75
CA TYR A 511 -1.42 15.10 0.47
C TYR A 511 -2.17 15.93 -0.59
N GLN A 512 -3.50 15.90 -0.54
CA GLN A 512 -4.36 16.63 -1.46
C GLN A 512 -4.95 17.89 -0.83
N HIS A 513 -5.06 17.94 0.50
CA HIS A 513 -5.70 19.01 1.27
C HIS A 513 -4.81 19.49 2.42
N PRO A 514 -3.59 19.98 2.10
CA PRO A 514 -2.60 20.30 3.14
C PRO A 514 -2.97 21.52 4.02
N GLU A 515 -3.90 22.37 3.57
CA GLU A 515 -4.34 23.56 4.31
C GLU A 515 -5.62 23.32 5.13
N GLU A 516 -6.19 22.10 5.05
CA GLU A 516 -7.41 21.75 5.76
C GLU A 516 -7.10 21.04 7.07
N GLU A 517 -7.54 21.58 8.21
CA GLU A 517 -7.32 20.99 9.53
C GLU A 517 -7.89 19.56 9.65
N ALA A 518 -9.09 19.36 9.11
CA ALA A 518 -9.75 18.05 9.09
C ALA A 518 -8.89 16.95 8.41
N ALA A 519 -8.04 17.32 7.46
CA ALA A 519 -7.16 16.38 6.78
C ALA A 519 -6.07 15.79 7.70
N TYR A 520 -5.77 16.46 8.81
CA TYR A 520 -4.81 16.00 9.82
C TYR A 520 -5.49 15.35 11.04
N GLU A 521 -6.73 15.72 11.33
CA GLU A 521 -7.47 15.22 12.50
C GLU A 521 -8.09 13.84 12.26
N ILE A 522 -8.45 13.50 11.01
CA ILE A 522 -9.15 12.25 10.68
C ILE A 522 -8.13 11.23 10.16
N ALA A 523 -7.35 10.69 11.08
CA ALA A 523 -6.18 9.84 10.79
C ALA A 523 -6.51 8.55 10.00
N ASN A 524 -7.71 7.98 10.21
CA ASN A 524 -8.11 6.69 9.62
C ASN A 524 -8.72 6.82 8.22
N GLN A 525 -9.00 8.03 7.74
CA GLN A 525 -9.52 8.27 6.40
C GLN A 525 -8.37 8.50 5.41
N TYR A 526 -8.45 7.90 4.24
CA TYR A 526 -7.38 7.98 3.25
C TYR A 526 -7.91 7.87 1.81
N TYR A 527 -7.08 8.28 0.87
CA TYR A 527 -7.29 8.01 -0.56
C TYR A 527 -6.67 6.66 -0.94
N PHE A 528 -7.45 5.84 -1.63
CA PHE A 528 -7.03 4.59 -2.26
C PHE A 528 -6.89 4.82 -3.77
N GLY A 529 -5.70 5.16 -4.21
CA GLY A 529 -5.43 5.66 -5.54
C GLY A 529 -6.06 7.02 -5.80
N SER A 530 -6.42 7.29 -7.06
CA SER A 530 -6.89 8.61 -7.50
C SER A 530 -8.40 8.76 -7.50
N GLN A 531 -9.17 7.66 -7.37
CA GLN A 531 -10.61 7.69 -7.61
C GLN A 531 -11.46 7.34 -6.38
N ILE A 532 -10.86 6.74 -5.35
CA ILE A 532 -11.59 6.23 -4.19
C ILE A 532 -11.10 6.88 -2.91
N MET A 533 -12.01 7.37 -2.09
CA MET A 533 -11.78 7.76 -0.71
C MET A 533 -12.36 6.69 0.20
N VAL A 534 -11.59 6.25 1.20
CA VAL A 534 -11.95 5.18 2.13
C VAL A 534 -12.15 5.74 3.53
N MET A 535 -13.30 5.43 4.11
CA MET A 535 -13.65 5.65 5.52
C MET A 535 -13.88 4.28 6.17
N PRO A 536 -12.84 3.64 6.71
CA PRO A 536 -12.94 2.27 7.21
C PRO A 536 -13.70 2.21 8.54
N LEU A 537 -14.53 1.18 8.68
CA LEU A 537 -15.30 0.96 9.90
C LEU A 537 -14.50 0.08 10.87
N THR A 538 -13.96 0.68 11.90
CA THR A 538 -13.04 0.06 12.87
C THR A 538 -13.65 -0.10 14.26
N GLN A 539 -14.97 0.07 14.36
CA GLN A 539 -15.75 -0.10 15.58
C GLN A 539 -16.91 -1.08 15.33
N PRO A 540 -17.34 -1.84 16.34
CA PRO A 540 -18.48 -2.74 16.20
C PRO A 540 -19.77 -1.96 15.94
N ARG A 541 -20.72 -2.62 15.28
CA ARG A 541 -22.05 -2.08 15.03
C ARG A 541 -22.82 -1.83 16.33
N HIS A 542 -23.57 -0.74 16.35
CA HIS A 542 -24.54 -0.52 17.38
C HIS A 542 -25.69 -1.54 17.31
N LYS A 543 -26.12 -2.09 18.45
CA LYS A 543 -27.11 -3.18 18.50
C LYS A 543 -28.50 -2.79 17.99
N GLY A 544 -28.89 -1.53 18.15
CA GLY A 544 -30.19 -1.03 17.69
C GLY A 544 -30.19 -0.69 16.21
N SER A 545 -29.22 0.09 15.74
CA SER A 545 -29.14 0.49 14.33
C SER A 545 -28.61 -0.59 13.43
N LEU A 546 -27.89 -1.59 13.93
CA LEU A 546 -27.11 -2.56 13.18
C LEU A 546 -26.09 -1.93 12.22
N CYS A 547 -25.71 -0.69 12.47
CA CYS A 547 -24.68 0.03 11.72
C CYS A 547 -23.46 0.30 12.57
N SER A 548 -22.28 0.28 11.96
CA SER A 548 -21.05 0.84 12.48
C SER A 548 -20.92 2.28 11.99
N ARG A 549 -20.31 3.14 12.82
CA ARG A 549 -20.15 4.57 12.56
C ARG A 549 -18.71 4.92 12.22
N PHE A 550 -18.54 5.90 11.34
CA PHE A 550 -17.28 6.58 11.10
C PHE A 550 -17.51 8.10 11.01
N ASP A 551 -16.73 8.86 11.78
CA ASP A 551 -16.75 10.32 11.72
C ASP A 551 -15.69 10.79 10.72
N GLY A 552 -16.12 11.23 9.55
CA GLY A 552 -15.29 11.56 8.41
C GLY A 552 -15.42 13.01 7.94
N TRP A 553 -14.69 13.34 6.92
CA TRP A 553 -14.72 14.62 6.23
C TRP A 553 -14.76 14.42 4.73
N LEU A 554 -15.68 15.09 4.05
CA LEU A 554 -15.71 15.17 2.59
C LEU A 554 -15.18 16.54 2.16
N PRO A 555 -14.07 16.63 1.42
CA PRO A 555 -13.59 17.86 0.81
C PRO A 555 -14.63 18.52 -0.09
N GLU A 556 -14.42 19.78 -0.44
CA GLU A 556 -15.32 20.51 -1.34
C GLU A 556 -15.64 19.76 -2.63
N GLY A 557 -16.89 19.83 -3.05
CA GLY A 557 -17.43 19.23 -4.28
C GLY A 557 -18.53 18.22 -3.98
N THR A 558 -18.97 17.52 -5.02
CA THR A 558 -19.99 16.48 -4.93
C THR A 558 -19.31 15.12 -4.83
N TRP A 559 -19.80 14.27 -3.93
CA TRP A 559 -19.29 12.94 -3.67
C TRP A 559 -20.38 11.89 -3.79
N TYR A 560 -20.04 10.73 -4.28
CA TYR A 560 -20.94 9.57 -4.36
C TYR A 560 -20.48 8.47 -3.42
N ASP A 561 -21.39 7.93 -2.62
CA ASP A 561 -21.18 6.62 -2.02
C ASP A 561 -21.17 5.58 -3.15
N ILE A 562 -20.03 4.88 -3.33
CA ILE A 562 -19.83 3.95 -4.45
C ILE A 562 -20.77 2.77 -4.41
N GLN A 563 -21.22 2.38 -3.20
CA GLN A 563 -22.03 1.17 -2.97
C GLN A 563 -23.54 1.45 -3.08
N THR A 564 -23.98 2.66 -2.74
CA THR A 564 -25.39 3.04 -2.80
C THR A 564 -25.73 3.98 -3.96
N GLY A 565 -24.72 4.64 -4.53
CA GLY A 565 -24.91 5.69 -5.52
C GLY A 565 -25.54 6.96 -4.96
N LEU A 566 -25.71 7.10 -3.64
CA LEU A 566 -26.19 8.31 -3.02
C LEU A 566 -25.17 9.44 -3.13
N ARG A 567 -25.68 10.65 -3.29
CA ARG A 567 -24.87 11.84 -3.55
C ARG A 567 -24.78 12.73 -2.30
N TYR A 568 -23.58 13.16 -1.97
CA TYR A 568 -23.28 13.99 -0.80
C TYR A 568 -22.61 15.30 -1.21
N SER A 569 -23.02 16.42 -0.60
CA SER A 569 -22.25 17.67 -0.69
C SER A 569 -21.04 17.59 0.21
N GLY A 570 -19.88 17.94 -0.31
CA GLY A 570 -18.63 18.06 0.44
C GLY A 570 -18.48 19.42 1.14
N GLY A 571 -17.24 19.74 1.55
CA GLY A 571 -16.88 20.91 2.35
C GLY A 571 -17.35 20.80 3.81
N ARG A 572 -17.50 19.57 4.33
CA ARG A 572 -18.03 19.35 5.68
C ARG A 572 -17.56 18.04 6.33
N SER A 573 -17.51 18.03 7.63
CA SER A 573 -17.45 16.80 8.43
C SER A 573 -18.83 16.17 8.55
N LEU A 574 -18.88 14.85 8.56
CA LEU A 574 -20.12 14.08 8.69
C LEU A 574 -19.85 12.74 9.36
N SER A 575 -20.86 12.23 10.07
CA SER A 575 -20.87 10.84 10.52
C SER A 575 -21.57 9.99 9.46
N ILE A 576 -20.91 8.91 9.03
CA ILE A 576 -21.53 7.90 8.17
C ILE A 576 -21.87 6.66 8.98
N TYR A 577 -22.93 5.98 8.59
CA TYR A 577 -23.41 4.76 9.23
C TYR A 577 -23.59 3.67 8.19
N ARG A 578 -22.89 2.53 8.35
CA ARG A 578 -22.94 1.45 7.37
C ARG A 578 -23.28 0.12 8.02
N PRO A 579 -24.19 -0.65 7.42
CA PRO A 579 -24.50 -2.00 7.85
C PRO A 579 -23.32 -2.95 7.65
N LEU A 580 -23.50 -4.20 7.97
CA LEU A 580 -22.42 -5.20 8.00
C LEU A 580 -21.72 -5.38 6.63
N GLU A 581 -22.49 -5.44 5.57
CA GLU A 581 -22.01 -5.73 4.21
C GLU A 581 -21.39 -4.51 3.50
N ARG A 582 -21.45 -3.32 4.11
CA ARG A 582 -20.97 -2.08 3.52
C ARG A 582 -19.88 -1.41 4.36
N MET A 583 -19.10 -0.58 3.70
CA MET A 583 -18.12 0.32 4.33
C MET A 583 -18.23 1.73 3.73
N GLY A 584 -17.48 2.68 4.26
CA GLY A 584 -17.42 4.04 3.71
C GLY A 584 -16.51 4.10 2.48
N LEU A 585 -17.10 4.09 1.28
CA LEU A 585 -16.37 4.21 0.01
C LEU A 585 -16.96 5.33 -0.81
N PHE A 586 -16.16 6.35 -1.09
CA PHE A 586 -16.62 7.53 -1.80
C PHE A 586 -15.81 7.78 -3.07
N ALA A 587 -16.51 8.24 -4.12
CA ALA A 587 -15.90 8.75 -5.34
C ALA A 587 -16.36 10.20 -5.56
N LYS A 588 -15.45 11.08 -5.97
CA LYS A 588 -15.80 12.46 -6.31
C LYS A 588 -16.52 12.49 -7.68
N ALA A 589 -17.42 13.45 -7.86
CA ALA A 589 -17.98 13.71 -9.19
C ALA A 589 -16.84 13.94 -10.20
N GLY A 590 -16.94 13.35 -11.38
CA GLY A 590 -15.89 13.27 -12.38
C GLY A 590 -14.96 12.04 -12.24
N ALA A 591 -15.03 11.27 -11.16
CA ALA A 591 -14.25 10.06 -11.03
C ALA A 591 -14.66 9.02 -12.09
N ILE A 592 -13.66 8.29 -12.59
CA ILE A 592 -13.83 7.19 -13.55
C ILE A 592 -13.11 5.97 -12.97
N LEU A 593 -13.88 4.94 -12.62
CA LEU A 593 -13.38 3.76 -11.93
C LEU A 593 -13.48 2.53 -12.83
N PRO A 594 -12.37 2.06 -13.43
CA PRO A 594 -12.35 0.82 -14.19
C PRO A 594 -12.24 -0.39 -13.27
N LEU A 595 -13.03 -1.41 -13.57
CA LEU A 595 -13.08 -2.71 -12.88
C LEU A 595 -13.09 -3.83 -13.92
N SER A 596 -12.71 -5.04 -13.54
CA SER A 596 -13.07 -6.20 -14.34
C SER A 596 -14.60 -6.33 -14.38
N GLY A 597 -15.16 -6.53 -15.57
CA GLY A 597 -16.57 -6.89 -15.76
C GLY A 597 -16.84 -8.37 -15.49
N GLU A 598 -15.80 -9.16 -15.33
CA GLU A 598 -15.88 -10.56 -14.92
C GLU A 598 -16.13 -10.67 -13.42
N ASP A 599 -16.70 -11.79 -12.97
CA ASP A 599 -17.16 -11.94 -11.58
C ASP A 599 -16.02 -12.00 -10.54
N GLY A 600 -14.75 -12.13 -10.99
CA GLY A 600 -13.59 -12.26 -10.10
C GLY A 600 -13.64 -13.56 -9.28
N THR A 601 -14.03 -14.65 -9.90
CA THR A 601 -14.23 -15.95 -9.24
C THR A 601 -13.11 -16.94 -9.47
N ASP A 602 -12.12 -16.59 -10.31
CA ASP A 602 -10.97 -17.41 -10.64
C ASP A 602 -9.63 -16.66 -10.37
N ASN A 603 -8.53 -17.38 -10.46
CA ASN A 603 -7.19 -16.89 -10.20
C ASN A 603 -6.55 -16.13 -11.39
N SER A 604 -7.31 -15.88 -12.47
CA SER A 604 -6.80 -15.26 -13.68
C SER A 604 -6.23 -13.86 -13.43
N LEU A 605 -5.07 -13.60 -14.00
CA LEU A 605 -4.42 -12.29 -14.03
C LEU A 605 -4.42 -11.67 -15.46
N ALA A 606 -5.11 -12.30 -16.40
CA ALA A 606 -5.26 -11.77 -17.75
C ALA A 606 -5.98 -10.39 -17.70
N ASN A 607 -5.75 -9.58 -18.71
CA ASN A 607 -6.55 -8.39 -18.89
C ASN A 607 -8.01 -8.81 -19.18
N PRO A 608 -9.01 -8.25 -18.49
CA PRO A 608 -10.38 -8.73 -18.62
C PRO A 608 -10.92 -8.52 -20.03
N SER A 609 -11.65 -9.50 -20.55
CA SER A 609 -12.34 -9.42 -21.84
C SER A 609 -13.52 -8.42 -21.81
N VAL A 610 -14.09 -8.23 -20.63
CA VAL A 610 -15.12 -7.23 -20.32
C VAL A 610 -14.57 -6.24 -19.30
N LEU A 611 -14.50 -4.96 -19.64
CA LEU A 611 -14.12 -3.90 -18.72
C LEU A 611 -15.37 -3.15 -18.25
N ALA A 612 -15.63 -3.19 -16.94
CA ALA A 612 -16.71 -2.43 -16.31
C ALA A 612 -16.17 -1.07 -15.82
N ILE A 613 -16.78 0.02 -16.25
CA ILE A 613 -16.33 1.39 -15.96
C ILE A 613 -17.47 2.16 -15.29
N LYS A 614 -17.28 2.57 -14.04
CA LYS A 614 -18.21 3.49 -13.37
C LYS A 614 -17.76 4.93 -13.61
N VAL A 615 -18.66 5.75 -14.18
CA VAL A 615 -18.46 7.18 -14.40
C VAL A 615 -19.36 7.94 -13.42
N PHE A 616 -18.77 8.64 -12.47
CA PHE A 616 -19.50 9.42 -11.47
C PHE A 616 -19.78 10.80 -12.04
N THR A 617 -21.02 11.06 -12.42
CA THR A 617 -21.40 12.26 -13.18
C THR A 617 -21.36 13.54 -12.33
N GLY A 618 -21.57 14.71 -12.95
CA GLY A 618 -21.64 16.01 -12.25
C GLY A 618 -20.38 16.86 -12.32
N ALA A 619 -19.27 16.32 -12.83
CA ALA A 619 -18.05 17.06 -13.18
C ALA A 619 -17.31 16.34 -14.31
N ASP A 620 -16.42 17.07 -14.98
CA ASP A 620 -15.51 16.48 -15.96
C ASP A 620 -14.51 15.54 -15.29
N GLY A 621 -14.08 14.51 -16.00
CA GLY A 621 -13.16 13.51 -15.52
C GLY A 621 -12.25 12.92 -16.58
N HIS A 622 -11.10 12.46 -16.14
CA HIS A 622 -10.15 11.74 -16.97
C HIS A 622 -9.44 10.64 -16.17
N PHE A 623 -9.21 9.51 -16.83
CA PHE A 623 -8.45 8.41 -16.26
C PHE A 623 -7.73 7.65 -17.38
N ASP A 624 -6.41 7.50 -17.25
CA ASP A 624 -5.62 6.63 -18.12
C ASP A 624 -5.52 5.24 -17.45
N LEU A 625 -6.22 4.26 -18.01
CA LEU A 625 -6.08 2.86 -17.62
C LEU A 625 -4.80 2.31 -18.24
N VAL A 626 -3.91 1.78 -17.41
CA VAL A 626 -2.66 1.12 -17.84
C VAL A 626 -2.75 -0.36 -17.55
N GLU A 627 -2.46 -1.17 -18.57
CA GLU A 627 -2.46 -2.64 -18.52
C GLU A 627 -1.16 -3.20 -19.10
N GLU A 628 -0.77 -4.41 -18.72
CA GLU A 628 0.35 -5.12 -19.37
C GLU A 628 -0.04 -5.58 -20.78
N ALA A 629 0.87 -5.44 -21.73
CA ALA A 629 0.67 -6.07 -23.04
C ALA A 629 0.86 -7.58 -22.93
N GLU A 630 -0.10 -8.36 -23.41
CA GLU A 630 -0.09 -9.84 -23.37
C GLU A 630 1.10 -10.47 -24.11
N THR A 631 1.74 -9.72 -25.00
CA THR A 631 2.91 -10.14 -25.80
C THR A 631 4.26 -9.78 -25.15
N ALA A 632 4.27 -9.24 -23.96
CA ALA A 632 5.50 -8.98 -23.23
C ALA A 632 6.13 -10.33 -22.83
N THR A 633 6.94 -10.88 -23.74
CA THR A 633 7.83 -12.00 -23.39
C THR A 633 8.72 -11.56 -22.22
N ASP A 634 9.01 -12.47 -21.31
CA ASP A 634 9.89 -12.36 -20.13
C ASP A 634 11.31 -11.82 -20.46
N THR A 635 11.42 -10.65 -21.02
CA THR A 635 12.71 -10.02 -21.28
C THR A 635 12.95 -8.92 -20.27
N LEU A 636 14.14 -8.94 -19.68
CA LEU A 636 14.74 -7.89 -18.83
C LEU A 636 14.70 -6.45 -19.44
N ALA A 637 14.15 -6.28 -20.63
CA ALA A 637 14.05 -5.04 -21.39
C ALA A 637 12.61 -4.52 -21.48
N GLY A 638 12.02 -4.19 -20.34
CA GLY A 638 10.84 -3.33 -20.28
C GLY A 638 9.49 -4.04 -20.50
N THR A 639 8.64 -4.02 -19.47
CA THR A 639 7.22 -4.34 -19.60
C THR A 639 6.59 -3.38 -20.62
N ALA A 640 5.98 -3.94 -21.68
CA ALA A 640 5.20 -3.12 -22.60
C ALA A 640 3.83 -2.83 -21.96
N PHE A 641 3.41 -1.57 -22.01
CA PHE A 641 2.13 -1.16 -21.47
C PHE A 641 1.14 -0.84 -22.59
N LEU A 642 -0.12 -1.17 -22.33
CA LEU A 642 -1.27 -0.69 -23.10
C LEU A 642 -1.95 0.41 -22.31
N THR A 643 -2.36 1.49 -22.97
CA THR A 643 -3.07 2.58 -22.31
C THR A 643 -4.44 2.77 -22.95
N THR A 644 -5.47 2.89 -22.13
CA THR A 644 -6.81 3.27 -22.56
C THR A 644 -7.20 4.59 -21.91
N GLY A 645 -7.26 5.66 -22.70
CA GLY A 645 -7.75 6.96 -22.25
C GLY A 645 -9.26 6.93 -22.04
N LEU A 646 -9.73 7.32 -20.86
CA LEU A 646 -11.13 7.43 -20.49
C LEU A 646 -11.42 8.89 -20.13
N THR A 647 -12.30 9.56 -20.86
CA THR A 647 -12.57 10.99 -20.64
C THR A 647 -14.06 11.28 -20.65
N PHE A 648 -14.55 11.96 -19.64
CA PHE A 648 -15.93 12.42 -19.52
C PHE A 648 -15.95 13.95 -19.48
N VAL A 649 -16.70 14.60 -20.39
CA VAL A 649 -16.64 16.06 -20.59
C VAL A 649 -18.04 16.64 -20.75
N ASP A 650 -18.24 17.84 -20.19
CA ASP A 650 -19.45 18.68 -20.31
C ASP A 650 -20.77 17.96 -19.95
N GLY A 651 -20.70 16.85 -19.24
CA GLY A 651 -21.86 16.03 -18.95
C GLY A 651 -22.55 15.44 -20.19
N LYS A 652 -21.92 15.40 -21.35
CA LYS A 652 -22.53 15.06 -22.64
C LYS A 652 -21.71 14.13 -23.49
N VAL A 653 -20.44 13.96 -23.20
CA VAL A 653 -19.51 13.20 -24.04
C VAL A 653 -18.66 12.28 -23.17
N PHE A 654 -18.62 11.02 -23.55
CA PHE A 654 -17.64 10.06 -23.02
C PHE A 654 -16.75 9.57 -24.16
N LYS A 655 -15.45 9.69 -24.00
CA LYS A 655 -14.44 9.20 -24.94
C LYS A 655 -13.73 7.99 -24.36
N LEU A 656 -13.56 6.99 -25.20
CA LEU A 656 -12.80 5.79 -24.93
C LEU A 656 -11.74 5.64 -26.03
N GLU A 657 -10.48 5.68 -25.66
CA GLU A 657 -9.34 5.73 -26.58
C GLU A 657 -8.36 4.58 -26.28
N PRO A 658 -8.73 3.31 -26.61
CA PRO A 658 -7.87 2.15 -26.38
C PRO A 658 -6.70 2.14 -27.34
N GLN A 659 -5.51 1.77 -26.85
CA GLN A 659 -4.32 1.60 -27.65
C GLN A 659 -3.89 0.14 -27.68
N GLY A 660 -4.13 -0.54 -28.80
CA GLY A 660 -3.61 -1.89 -29.04
C GLY A 660 -4.29 -3.05 -28.29
N THR A 661 -5.48 -2.82 -27.70
CA THR A 661 -6.19 -3.84 -26.89
C THR A 661 -7.00 -4.86 -27.72
N GLY A 662 -7.13 -4.66 -29.04
CA GLY A 662 -8.03 -5.47 -29.87
C GLY A 662 -9.52 -5.21 -29.55
N LEU A 663 -10.40 -6.06 -30.10
CA LEU A 663 -11.85 -5.96 -29.84
C LEU A 663 -12.15 -6.34 -28.39
N ARG A 664 -12.78 -5.42 -27.66
CA ARG A 664 -13.13 -5.59 -26.25
C ARG A 664 -14.55 -5.10 -25.96
N THR A 665 -15.20 -5.71 -24.99
CA THR A 665 -16.49 -5.24 -24.45
C THR A 665 -16.26 -4.26 -23.30
N TYR A 666 -17.01 -3.15 -23.33
CA TYR A 666 -17.02 -2.14 -22.27
C TYR A 666 -18.43 -1.98 -21.72
N GLU A 667 -18.56 -2.08 -20.40
CA GLU A 667 -19.81 -1.87 -19.67
C GLU A 667 -19.69 -0.57 -18.86
N LEU A 668 -20.32 0.50 -19.36
CA LEU A 668 -20.26 1.82 -18.74
C LEU A 668 -21.49 2.00 -17.84
N THR A 669 -21.26 2.35 -16.57
CA THR A 669 -22.31 2.77 -15.63
C THR A 669 -22.18 4.27 -15.37
N PHE A 670 -23.15 5.06 -15.80
CA PHE A 670 -23.19 6.49 -15.51
C PHE A 670 -23.96 6.74 -14.21
N VAL A 671 -23.20 6.77 -13.11
CA VAL A 671 -23.76 6.92 -11.76
C VAL A 671 -24.33 8.33 -11.57
N GLY A 672 -25.59 8.42 -11.17
CA GLY A 672 -26.28 9.69 -10.92
C GLY A 672 -26.97 10.28 -12.15
N ALA A 673 -26.99 9.61 -13.30
CA ALA A 673 -27.58 10.14 -14.52
C ALA A 673 -28.38 9.09 -15.32
N CYS A 674 -29.51 9.53 -15.87
CA CYS A 674 -30.26 8.83 -16.91
C CYS A 674 -29.88 9.43 -18.26
N LEU A 675 -29.32 8.63 -19.19
CA LEU A 675 -28.88 9.08 -20.50
C LEU A 675 -29.97 8.87 -21.54
N THR A 676 -30.11 9.86 -22.43
CA THR A 676 -31.02 9.82 -23.60
C THR A 676 -30.26 10.31 -24.85
N ASP A 677 -30.84 10.04 -26.00
CA ASP A 677 -30.33 10.50 -27.32
C ASP A 677 -28.84 10.07 -27.48
N LEU A 678 -28.52 8.78 -27.23
CA LEU A 678 -27.17 8.26 -27.33
C LEU A 678 -26.76 8.10 -28.81
N GLU A 679 -25.61 8.65 -29.17
CA GLU A 679 -24.95 8.48 -30.45
C GLU A 679 -23.52 8.02 -30.25
N LEU A 680 -23.13 6.92 -30.91
CA LEU A 680 -21.77 6.39 -30.92
C LEU A 680 -21.08 6.70 -32.24
N ALA A 681 -19.93 7.36 -32.18
CA ALA A 681 -19.04 7.60 -33.31
C ALA A 681 -17.67 6.93 -33.09
N GLY A 682 -17.00 6.50 -34.16
CA GLY A 682 -15.67 5.91 -34.12
C GLY A 682 -15.62 4.39 -34.39
N GLN A 683 -14.61 3.71 -33.88
CA GLN A 683 -14.33 2.29 -34.14
C GLN A 683 -14.99 1.39 -33.08
N GLY A 684 -16.32 1.33 -33.12
CA GLY A 684 -17.06 0.52 -32.17
C GLY A 684 -18.53 0.39 -32.53
N ARG A 685 -19.26 -0.42 -31.77
CA ARG A 685 -20.72 -0.57 -31.89
C ARG A 685 -21.38 -0.52 -30.52
N LEU A 686 -22.54 0.09 -30.46
CA LEU A 686 -23.42 0.05 -29.31
C LEU A 686 -24.13 -1.32 -29.30
N VAL A 687 -24.08 -2.01 -28.16
CA VAL A 687 -24.67 -3.35 -27.98
C VAL A 687 -25.98 -3.26 -27.25
N ASP A 688 -26.01 -2.54 -26.12
CA ASP A 688 -27.21 -2.40 -25.28
C ASP A 688 -27.21 -1.09 -24.49
N VAL A 689 -28.39 -0.60 -24.16
CA VAL A 689 -28.60 0.54 -23.26
C VAL A 689 -29.78 0.19 -22.35
N SER A 690 -29.52 0.17 -21.04
CA SER A 690 -30.51 -0.14 -20.02
C SER A 690 -30.31 0.75 -18.77
N HIS A 691 -31.11 0.51 -17.75
CA HIS A 691 -31.01 1.20 -16.48
C HIS A 691 -30.96 0.17 -15.35
N ASN A 692 -30.16 0.46 -14.31
CA ASN A 692 -30.21 -0.34 -13.09
C ASN A 692 -31.41 0.06 -12.20
N ASP A 693 -31.62 -0.67 -11.10
CA ASP A 693 -32.70 -0.40 -10.15
C ASP A 693 -32.58 1.01 -9.49
N GLN A 694 -31.39 1.62 -9.54
CA GLN A 694 -31.15 2.96 -9.05
C GLN A 694 -31.43 4.05 -10.09
N GLY A 695 -31.78 3.66 -11.33
CA GLY A 695 -32.02 4.58 -12.44
C GLY A 695 -30.74 5.10 -13.11
N ASP A 696 -29.57 4.55 -12.82
CA ASP A 696 -28.34 4.88 -13.53
C ASP A 696 -28.31 4.21 -14.90
N SER A 697 -27.81 4.88 -15.91
CA SER A 697 -27.68 4.30 -17.25
C SER A 697 -26.53 3.32 -17.33
N LEU A 698 -26.86 2.15 -17.87
CA LEU A 698 -25.93 1.10 -18.26
C LEU A 698 -25.79 1.09 -19.77
N VAL A 699 -24.57 1.28 -20.28
CA VAL A 699 -24.28 1.29 -21.71
C VAL A 699 -23.25 0.21 -21.99
N ARG A 700 -23.62 -0.78 -22.81
CA ARG A 700 -22.72 -1.83 -23.27
C ARG A 700 -22.31 -1.55 -24.71
N LEU A 701 -21.01 -1.49 -24.95
CA LEU A 701 -20.45 -1.30 -26.27
C LEU A 701 -19.26 -2.21 -26.52
N GLU A 702 -18.94 -2.47 -27.77
CA GLU A 702 -17.74 -3.14 -28.22
C GLU A 702 -16.91 -2.16 -29.04
N ALA A 703 -15.60 -2.14 -28.80
CA ALA A 703 -14.67 -1.30 -29.55
C ALA A 703 -13.31 -1.98 -29.73
N ASP A 704 -12.67 -1.72 -30.86
CA ASP A 704 -11.29 -2.12 -31.18
C ASP A 704 -10.38 -0.91 -31.44
N GLY A 705 -10.93 0.30 -31.29
CA GLY A 705 -10.24 1.58 -31.44
C GLY A 705 -11.03 2.73 -30.80
N PRO A 706 -10.63 3.98 -31.04
CA PRO A 706 -11.24 5.15 -30.42
C PRO A 706 -12.73 5.27 -30.73
N VAL A 707 -13.53 5.51 -29.69
CA VAL A 707 -14.96 5.80 -29.80
C VAL A 707 -15.33 7.04 -28.98
N THR A 708 -16.36 7.73 -29.44
CA THR A 708 -16.97 8.86 -28.74
C THR A 708 -18.47 8.59 -28.60
N LEU A 709 -18.94 8.52 -27.37
CA LEU A 709 -20.35 8.42 -27.03
C LEU A 709 -20.88 9.81 -26.66
N SER A 710 -21.82 10.32 -27.42
CA SER A 710 -22.51 11.59 -27.17
C SER A 710 -23.94 11.33 -26.69
N PHE A 711 -24.45 12.14 -25.76
CA PHE A 711 -25.74 11.90 -25.13
C PHE A 711 -26.30 13.19 -24.47
N LYS A 712 -27.56 13.13 -24.09
CA LYS A 712 -28.16 14.07 -23.14
C LYS A 712 -28.30 13.40 -21.79
N GLN A 713 -28.15 14.17 -20.72
CA GLN A 713 -28.40 13.70 -19.36
C GLN A 713 -29.72 14.25 -18.83
N ALA A 714 -30.52 13.38 -18.23
CA ALA A 714 -31.58 13.75 -17.29
C ALA A 714 -31.14 13.32 -15.88
N PRO A 715 -31.44 14.10 -14.83
CA PRO A 715 -31.24 13.64 -13.46
C PRO A 715 -32.02 12.33 -13.23
N ARG A 716 -31.41 11.39 -12.55
CA ARG A 716 -32.15 10.20 -12.08
C ARG A 716 -33.08 10.62 -10.92
N ASP A 717 -34.09 9.81 -10.61
CA ASP A 717 -34.90 9.99 -9.40
C ASP A 717 -34.12 9.56 -8.15
N SER A 718 -33.18 10.41 -7.73
CA SER A 718 -32.38 10.18 -6.53
C SER A 718 -33.22 10.22 -5.23
N GLN A 719 -34.41 10.81 -5.25
CA GLN A 719 -35.31 10.80 -4.11
C GLN A 719 -35.82 9.38 -3.84
N GLN A 720 -36.19 8.63 -4.89
CA GLN A 720 -36.62 7.23 -4.72
C GLN A 720 -35.47 6.36 -4.21
N VAL A 721 -34.30 6.48 -4.79
CA VAL A 721 -33.09 5.73 -4.33
C VAL A 721 -32.82 5.99 -2.84
N ARG A 722 -32.87 7.24 -2.42
CA ARG A 722 -32.70 7.61 -1.01
C ARG A 722 -33.79 6.99 -0.11
N LEU A 723 -35.06 7.03 -0.54
CA LEU A 723 -36.16 6.42 0.19
C LEU A 723 -36.00 4.92 0.34
N ASP A 724 -35.56 4.23 -0.71
CA ASP A 724 -35.32 2.79 -0.70
C ASP A 724 -34.20 2.40 0.27
N VAL A 725 -33.10 3.16 0.28
CA VAL A 725 -31.99 2.95 1.23
C VAL A 725 -32.44 3.21 2.67
N ILE A 726 -33.21 4.28 2.92
CA ILE A 726 -33.74 4.57 4.25
C ILE A 726 -34.73 3.49 4.69
N PHE A 727 -35.60 3.03 3.80
CA PHE A 727 -36.56 1.98 4.11
C PHE A 727 -35.83 0.68 4.50
N SER A 728 -34.87 0.26 3.70
CA SER A 728 -34.05 -0.93 3.99
C SER A 728 -33.34 -0.84 5.35
N TYR A 729 -32.82 0.35 5.69
CA TYR A 729 -32.23 0.59 7.01
C TYR A 729 -33.28 0.43 8.12
N ILE A 730 -34.44 1.12 8.02
CA ILE A 730 -35.50 1.07 9.04
C ILE A 730 -36.01 -0.36 9.23
N GLU A 731 -36.15 -1.10 8.11
CA GLU A 731 -36.62 -2.48 8.14
C GLU A 731 -35.72 -3.40 8.97
N GLN A 732 -34.38 -3.22 8.83
CA GLN A 732 -33.39 -4.04 9.53
C GLN A 732 -33.16 -3.59 10.99
N ALA A 733 -33.27 -2.29 11.30
CA ALA A 733 -32.99 -1.75 12.61
C ALA A 733 -33.83 -2.43 13.70
N GLN A 734 -33.21 -2.67 14.86
CA GLN A 734 -33.82 -3.34 16.00
C GLN A 734 -34.55 -2.34 16.90
N MET A 735 -35.79 -2.02 16.51
CA MET A 735 -36.65 -1.13 17.24
C MET A 735 -38.13 -1.62 17.13
N GLU A 736 -39.01 -1.08 17.96
CA GLU A 736 -40.44 -1.41 17.88
C GLU A 736 -41.03 -1.00 16.54
N ASN A 737 -41.94 -1.82 15.99
CA ASN A 737 -42.61 -1.56 14.71
C ASN A 737 -43.33 -0.20 14.70
N GLN A 738 -43.96 0.19 15.82
CA GLN A 738 -44.57 1.52 15.93
C GLN A 738 -43.58 2.65 15.75
N ALA A 739 -42.34 2.51 16.26
CA ALA A 739 -41.27 3.48 16.04
C ALA A 739 -40.85 3.52 14.57
N LYS A 740 -40.74 2.34 13.90
CA LYS A 740 -40.45 2.26 12.46
C LYS A 740 -41.51 3.01 11.64
N ASP A 741 -42.80 2.79 11.94
CA ASP A 741 -43.93 3.44 11.27
C ASP A 741 -43.84 5.00 11.47
N GLN A 742 -43.54 5.45 12.67
CA GLN A 742 -43.39 6.89 12.96
C GLN A 742 -42.24 7.52 12.19
N ILE A 743 -41.06 6.88 12.19
CA ILE A 743 -39.87 7.36 11.44
C ILE A 743 -40.21 7.39 9.94
N TRP A 744 -40.77 6.30 9.41
CA TRP A 744 -41.09 6.21 7.99
C TRP A 744 -42.15 7.23 7.55
N ALA A 745 -43.16 7.50 8.38
CA ALA A 745 -44.16 8.54 8.13
C ALA A 745 -43.51 9.95 8.08
N LEU A 746 -42.55 10.24 8.99
CA LEU A 746 -41.82 11.51 9.00
C LEU A 746 -40.90 11.64 7.77
N VAL A 747 -40.19 10.57 7.39
CA VAL A 747 -39.33 10.55 6.20
C VAL A 747 -40.11 10.91 4.93
N LYS A 748 -41.31 10.35 4.77
CA LYS A 748 -42.19 10.62 3.60
C LYS A 748 -42.95 11.94 3.66
N LYS A 749 -43.07 12.57 4.82
CA LYS A 749 -43.86 13.79 4.99
C LYS A 749 -43.27 14.92 4.16
N ASP A 750 -44.12 15.64 3.44
CA ASP A 750 -43.71 16.85 2.71
C ASP A 750 -43.50 18.01 3.70
N MET A 751 -42.24 18.21 4.07
CA MET A 751 -41.79 19.29 4.98
C MET A 751 -40.31 19.57 4.78
N PRO A 752 -39.84 20.80 5.18
CA PRO A 752 -38.42 21.14 5.09
C PRO A 752 -37.55 20.18 5.88
N LEU A 753 -36.34 19.85 5.33
CA LEU A 753 -35.40 18.88 5.93
C LEU A 753 -35.08 19.17 7.40
N ALA A 754 -34.82 20.45 7.73
CA ALA A 754 -34.52 20.84 9.08
C ALA A 754 -35.64 20.48 10.10
N TYR A 755 -36.89 20.62 9.70
CA TYR A 755 -38.02 20.22 10.55
C TYR A 755 -38.15 18.69 10.63
N LYS A 756 -37.91 17.96 9.55
CA LYS A 756 -37.84 16.47 9.60
C LYS A 756 -36.83 16.01 10.63
N MET A 757 -35.62 16.58 10.58
CA MET A 757 -34.54 16.24 11.51
C MET A 757 -34.94 16.54 12.96
N LEU A 758 -35.55 17.70 13.24
CA LEU A 758 -36.01 18.07 14.58
C LEU A 758 -37.13 17.13 15.08
N GLU A 759 -38.10 16.78 14.22
CA GLU A 759 -39.20 15.87 14.61
C GLU A 759 -38.64 14.44 14.84
N LEU A 760 -37.69 13.97 14.01
CA LEU A 760 -37.03 12.68 14.22
C LEU A 760 -36.25 12.62 15.53
N GLN A 761 -35.50 13.67 15.87
CA GLN A 761 -34.78 13.79 17.15
C GLN A 761 -35.76 13.91 18.34
N GLY A 762 -36.91 14.48 18.11
CA GLY A 762 -37.99 14.63 19.12
C GLY A 762 -38.75 13.33 19.44
N LEU A 763 -38.56 12.25 18.72
CA LEU A 763 -39.23 10.96 18.96
C LEU A 763 -38.80 10.28 20.28
N GLY A 764 -37.72 10.75 20.93
CA GLY A 764 -37.21 10.16 22.17
C GLY A 764 -36.59 8.78 22.02
N LEU A 765 -36.26 8.39 20.79
CA LEU A 765 -35.55 7.15 20.46
C LEU A 765 -34.05 7.30 20.67
N ASP A 766 -33.35 6.17 20.73
CA ASP A 766 -31.90 6.17 20.81
C ASP A 766 -31.29 6.95 19.61
N ARG A 767 -30.36 7.82 19.93
CA ARG A 767 -29.68 8.68 18.95
C ARG A 767 -28.99 7.83 17.88
N GLU A 768 -28.34 6.75 18.27
CA GLU A 768 -27.64 5.83 17.35
C GLU A 768 -28.59 5.10 16.36
N VAL A 769 -29.90 5.14 16.62
CA VAL A 769 -30.92 4.59 15.72
C VAL A 769 -31.46 5.68 14.78
N ILE A 770 -31.51 6.92 15.20
CA ILE A 770 -32.04 8.05 14.41
C ILE A 770 -30.98 8.67 13.49
N GLU A 771 -29.75 8.78 13.93
CA GLU A 771 -28.67 9.41 13.18
C GLU A 771 -28.43 8.77 11.79
N PRO A 772 -28.51 7.45 11.59
CA PRO A 772 -28.41 6.84 10.23
C PRO A 772 -29.52 7.36 9.29
N VAL A 773 -30.73 7.57 9.78
CA VAL A 773 -31.83 8.15 8.97
C VAL A 773 -31.51 9.59 8.62
N ILE A 774 -31.01 10.38 9.58
CA ILE A 774 -30.63 11.77 9.36
C ILE A 774 -29.48 11.86 8.35
N GLU A 775 -28.44 11.01 8.48
CA GLU A 775 -27.33 10.94 7.52
C GLU A 775 -27.84 10.71 6.10
N LEU A 776 -28.74 9.76 5.91
CA LEU A 776 -29.33 9.47 4.60
C LEU A 776 -30.23 10.60 4.07
N LEU A 777 -30.97 11.31 4.96
CA LEU A 777 -31.82 12.45 4.58
C LEU A 777 -31.04 13.66 4.10
N VAL A 778 -29.80 13.86 4.57
CA VAL A 778 -28.94 14.98 4.13
C VAL A 778 -28.19 14.71 2.83
N THR A 779 -28.36 13.54 2.22
CA THR A 779 -27.88 13.30 0.86
C THR A 779 -28.61 14.21 -0.13
N GLU A 780 -27.94 14.61 -1.19
CA GLU A 780 -28.54 15.42 -2.23
C GLU A 780 -29.61 14.62 -2.98
N PRO A 781 -30.77 15.23 -3.28
CA PRO A 781 -31.83 14.59 -4.03
C PRO A 781 -31.44 14.35 -5.50
#